data_ada406917bf410499ff0ec85e2f5c882
#
_entry.id   ada406917bf410499ff0ec85e2f5c882
#
_cell.length_a   1.000
_cell.length_b   1.000
_cell.length_c   1.000
_cell.angle_alpha   90.00
_cell.angle_beta   90.00
_cell.angle_gamma   90.00
#
_symmetry.space_group_name_H-M   'P 1'
#
loop_
_entity.id
_entity.type
_entity.pdbx_description
1 polymer ?
#
loop_
_entity_poly.entity_id
_entity_poly.type
_entity_poly.pdbx_seq_one_letter_code
_entity_poly.pdbx_strand_id
1 'polypeptide(L)'
;MKNRLAKWMGFFFIVLLINTAYIAAFATPSVFYMGNVVFHLGLGLAMIIGLLFLVRKQGDLVKGMPVALGLFGVSAGLALVLVKMGDLTPGNVTDARWAFWGHIGAAALGLAAMIPFVRRKAADNGGGWLQFQKAFQVSLVILVLFPASTALYNKLFPHPSDRIRNPLIVPTAMHEEGSGPKSPFFPSSSKTNVGGIIPSNFFMDSETCGTCHKDIYEQWKGSAHHFASFNNQFYRKSIEYMQSVVGPQPSKWCAGCHDHAVFFNGRFEKPIKDQIDTPEAHAGLACTSCHSIVHVDSSMGQGGFTIEYPPLHELATSKNKYIRAFDYFITYLNPAPHKKSFMKPFMRLDASEYCSTCHKVHLDVPVNNYRWFRGFNDYDNWQASGVSGQGARSFYYPPKTSTCADCHMPLVPSKDPGNHKGEIHSHRFPGANMAVPYVNRDQAQLGAVERFLKSGFITVDIFSVSPVTENAKETTMVRRGGEPPQLSTGMAVGEEAEQSGPLMLREVGQLAAPIDRAGATVQAGATAKVDVVVRTRKIGHFFPGGTIDAFDIWLELQGKDADGKIIYWSGRVEDEGKGPVEAGAHFYRAFQLDGDGNPINKRNAWQARSVLYVRLIPPGAADVAHYRVKIPKDAKGPITLSAKLNYRKFSHFYTQFAYAGEPKPGQDPALLSKSHNSLEYSFDKANVPQNVSGQIKGEIPNLPIVILAEAKTTLKLGEQAWNPVVKKEDRERWNDWGIGLLL
;
A
#
# COMPACT_ATOMS: atom_id res chain seq x y z
N MET A 1 -21.01 -53.12 -29.49
CA MET A 1 -20.86 -53.37 -28.02
C MET A 1 -22.14 -54.02 -27.51
N LYS A 2 -22.12 -55.36 -27.32
CA LYS A 2 -23.30 -56.13 -26.84
C LYS A 2 -23.49 -56.04 -25.30
N ASN A 3 -22.50 -55.58 -24.56
CA ASN A 3 -22.52 -55.49 -23.09
C ASN A 3 -22.97 -54.11 -22.59
N ARG A 4 -23.98 -54.10 -21.72
CA ARG A 4 -24.53 -52.87 -21.13
C ARG A 4 -23.48 -52.08 -20.34
N LEU A 5 -22.63 -52.77 -19.55
CA LEU A 5 -21.57 -52.12 -18.75
C LEU A 5 -20.57 -51.36 -19.65
N ALA A 6 -20.08 -52.02 -20.70
CA ALA A 6 -19.13 -51.38 -21.63
C ALA A 6 -19.75 -50.19 -22.40
N LYS A 7 -21.05 -50.23 -22.69
CA LYS A 7 -21.77 -49.10 -23.30
C LYS A 7 -21.83 -47.91 -22.34
N TRP A 8 -22.23 -48.17 -21.08
CA TRP A 8 -22.29 -47.11 -20.05
C TRP A 8 -20.92 -46.54 -19.72
N MET A 9 -19.90 -47.38 -19.63
CA MET A 9 -18.52 -46.91 -19.42
C MET A 9 -18.05 -46.02 -20.58
N GLY A 10 -18.31 -46.43 -21.83
CA GLY A 10 -17.98 -45.60 -22.98
C GLY A 10 -18.71 -44.24 -22.96
N PHE A 11 -19.99 -44.24 -22.58
CA PHE A 11 -20.76 -43.01 -22.44
C PHE A 11 -20.19 -42.08 -21.36
N PHE A 12 -19.99 -42.61 -20.16
CA PHE A 12 -19.44 -41.84 -19.05
C PHE A 12 -18.01 -41.38 -19.29
N PHE A 13 -17.22 -42.13 -20.06
CA PHE A 13 -15.88 -41.69 -20.48
C PHE A 13 -15.96 -40.48 -21.40
N ILE A 14 -16.87 -40.43 -22.35
CA ILE A 14 -17.10 -39.25 -23.20
C ILE A 14 -17.56 -38.05 -22.36
N VAL A 15 -18.48 -38.27 -21.41
CA VAL A 15 -18.93 -37.22 -20.47
C VAL A 15 -17.76 -36.66 -19.66
N LEU A 16 -16.86 -37.56 -19.18
CA LEU A 16 -15.66 -37.14 -18.43
C LEU A 16 -14.73 -36.27 -19.30
N LEU A 17 -14.51 -36.61 -20.56
CA LEU A 17 -13.69 -35.80 -21.48
C LEU A 17 -14.29 -34.44 -21.74
N ILE A 18 -15.61 -34.34 -21.95
CA ILE A 18 -16.29 -33.06 -22.14
C ILE A 18 -16.23 -32.21 -20.87
N ASN A 19 -16.46 -32.83 -19.70
CA ASN A 19 -16.33 -32.17 -18.42
C ASN A 19 -14.89 -31.67 -18.19
N THR A 20 -13.88 -32.45 -18.56
CA THR A 20 -12.47 -32.05 -18.51
C THR A 20 -12.20 -30.83 -19.39
N ALA A 21 -12.76 -30.81 -20.62
CA ALA A 21 -12.64 -29.67 -21.51
C ALA A 21 -13.24 -28.39 -20.88
N TYR A 22 -14.39 -28.50 -20.24
CA TYR A 22 -15.03 -27.39 -19.54
C TYR A 22 -14.16 -26.86 -18.36
N ILE A 23 -13.70 -27.79 -17.50
CA ILE A 23 -12.85 -27.41 -16.34
C ILE A 23 -11.54 -26.76 -16.80
N ALA A 24 -10.94 -27.27 -17.89
CA ALA A 24 -9.72 -26.69 -18.45
C ALA A 24 -9.93 -25.32 -19.12
N ALA A 25 -11.12 -25.08 -19.69
CA ALA A 25 -11.47 -23.83 -20.37
C ALA A 25 -11.83 -22.70 -19.37
N PHE A 26 -12.53 -23.03 -18.29
CA PHE A 26 -13.10 -22.06 -17.36
C PHE A 26 -12.65 -22.33 -15.95
N ALA A 27 -11.87 -21.42 -15.38
CA ALA A 27 -11.59 -21.38 -13.95
C ALA A 27 -12.42 -20.23 -13.33
N THR A 28 -13.75 -20.36 -13.37
CA THR A 28 -14.66 -19.33 -12.87
C THR A 28 -14.96 -19.57 -11.39
N PRO A 29 -14.99 -18.52 -10.55
CA PRO A 29 -15.37 -18.64 -9.13
C PRO A 29 -16.89 -18.79 -8.99
N SER A 30 -17.44 -19.92 -9.38
CA SER A 30 -18.88 -20.20 -9.33
C SER A 30 -19.16 -21.58 -8.77
N VAL A 31 -20.34 -21.72 -8.13
CA VAL A 31 -20.83 -22.99 -7.60
C VAL A 31 -20.93 -24.04 -8.72
N PHE A 32 -21.34 -23.63 -9.92
CA PHE A 32 -21.43 -24.51 -11.07
C PHE A 32 -20.06 -25.09 -11.48
N TYR A 33 -19.02 -24.26 -11.53
CA TYR A 33 -17.66 -24.71 -11.82
C TYR A 33 -17.17 -25.71 -10.76
N MET A 34 -17.36 -25.36 -9.47
CA MET A 34 -16.96 -26.21 -8.36
C MET A 34 -17.72 -27.56 -8.38
N GLY A 35 -19.01 -27.53 -8.71
CA GLY A 35 -19.80 -28.74 -8.92
C GLY A 35 -19.23 -29.64 -10.02
N ASN A 36 -18.76 -29.07 -11.12
CA ASN A 36 -18.10 -29.79 -12.21
C ASN A 36 -16.74 -30.39 -11.81
N VAL A 37 -15.97 -29.72 -10.94
CA VAL A 37 -14.73 -30.27 -10.37
C VAL A 37 -15.02 -31.52 -9.52
N VAL A 38 -16.04 -31.44 -8.66
CA VAL A 38 -16.48 -32.61 -7.85
C VAL A 38 -17.01 -33.74 -8.74
N PHE A 39 -17.78 -33.39 -9.77
CA PHE A 39 -18.28 -34.33 -10.74
C PHE A 39 -17.15 -35.05 -11.50
N HIS A 40 -16.10 -34.32 -11.90
CA HIS A 40 -14.89 -34.85 -12.52
C HIS A 40 -14.23 -35.90 -11.61
N LEU A 41 -14.03 -35.55 -10.34
CA LEU A 41 -13.42 -36.44 -9.34
C LEU A 41 -14.27 -37.69 -9.11
N GLY A 42 -15.57 -37.51 -8.86
CA GLY A 42 -16.51 -38.61 -8.61
C GLY A 42 -16.66 -39.54 -9.82
N LEU A 43 -16.80 -38.97 -11.01
CA LEU A 43 -16.92 -39.75 -12.24
C LEU A 43 -15.59 -40.46 -12.58
N GLY A 44 -14.45 -39.80 -12.37
CA GLY A 44 -13.14 -40.40 -12.53
C GLY A 44 -12.96 -41.64 -11.61
N LEU A 45 -13.33 -41.51 -10.34
CA LEU A 45 -13.30 -42.65 -9.39
C LEU A 45 -14.24 -43.79 -9.80
N ALA A 46 -15.46 -43.43 -10.20
CA ALA A 46 -16.42 -44.43 -10.71
C ALA A 46 -15.91 -45.16 -11.96
N MET A 47 -15.21 -44.41 -12.86
CA MET A 47 -14.58 -44.99 -14.04
C MET A 47 -13.45 -45.97 -13.69
N ILE A 48 -12.64 -45.70 -12.69
CA ILE A 48 -11.59 -46.61 -12.21
C ILE A 48 -12.22 -47.90 -11.70
N ILE A 49 -13.22 -47.79 -10.81
CA ILE A 49 -13.94 -48.94 -10.27
C ILE A 49 -14.59 -49.75 -11.39
N GLY A 50 -15.31 -49.11 -12.31
CA GLY A 50 -15.93 -49.71 -13.46
C GLY A 50 -14.95 -50.43 -14.38
N LEU A 51 -13.75 -49.84 -14.58
CA LEU A 51 -12.68 -50.43 -15.37
C LEU A 51 -12.12 -51.71 -14.72
N LEU A 52 -11.91 -51.70 -13.40
CA LEU A 52 -11.47 -52.89 -12.65
C LEU A 52 -12.48 -54.02 -12.78
N PHE A 53 -13.78 -53.75 -12.71
CA PHE A 53 -14.83 -54.72 -12.96
C PHE A 53 -14.82 -55.23 -14.40
N LEU A 54 -14.61 -54.33 -15.37
CA LEU A 54 -14.58 -54.71 -16.79
C LEU A 54 -13.38 -55.61 -17.11
N VAL A 55 -12.20 -55.28 -16.60
CA VAL A 55 -10.97 -56.08 -16.77
C VAL A 55 -11.15 -57.46 -16.15
N ARG A 56 -11.76 -57.55 -14.95
CA ARG A 56 -11.98 -58.83 -14.25
C ARG A 56 -13.00 -59.71 -14.94
N LYS A 57 -14.09 -59.14 -15.49
CA LYS A 57 -15.19 -59.92 -16.11
C LYS A 57 -15.04 -60.11 -17.61
N GLN A 58 -14.30 -59.27 -18.31
CA GLN A 58 -14.21 -59.23 -19.76
C GLN A 58 -12.82 -58.78 -20.23
N GLY A 59 -11.78 -59.45 -19.77
CA GLY A 59 -10.40 -59.16 -20.12
C GLY A 59 -10.14 -59.08 -21.64
N ASP A 60 -10.88 -59.87 -22.44
CA ASP A 60 -10.74 -59.87 -23.90
C ASP A 60 -11.19 -58.54 -24.55
N LEU A 61 -12.11 -57.80 -23.92
CA LEU A 61 -12.56 -56.51 -24.42
C LEU A 61 -11.45 -55.45 -24.34
N VAL A 62 -10.59 -55.55 -23.33
CA VAL A 62 -9.50 -54.60 -23.05
C VAL A 62 -8.13 -55.10 -23.49
N LYS A 63 -8.06 -56.37 -23.96
CA LYS A 63 -6.86 -56.89 -24.64
C LYS A 63 -6.53 -56.00 -25.85
N GLY A 64 -5.31 -55.53 -25.93
CA GLY A 64 -4.86 -54.62 -26.99
C GLY A 64 -4.78 -53.15 -26.63
N MET A 65 -5.12 -52.74 -25.36
CA MET A 65 -4.85 -51.40 -24.87
C MET A 65 -4.08 -51.33 -23.51
N PRO A 66 -3.11 -52.25 -23.27
CA PRO A 66 -2.42 -52.27 -21.99
C PRO A 66 -1.67 -51.01 -21.66
N VAL A 67 -1.11 -50.33 -22.67
CA VAL A 67 -0.39 -49.05 -22.52
C VAL A 67 -1.35 -47.94 -22.09
N ALA A 68 -2.51 -47.83 -22.75
CA ALA A 68 -3.52 -46.83 -22.36
C ALA A 68 -4.04 -47.08 -20.93
N LEU A 69 -4.29 -48.34 -20.58
CA LEU A 69 -4.72 -48.70 -19.21
C LEU A 69 -3.66 -48.41 -18.16
N GLY A 70 -2.38 -48.69 -18.44
CA GLY A 70 -1.28 -48.35 -17.57
C GLY A 70 -1.16 -46.83 -17.35
N LEU A 71 -1.26 -46.05 -18.42
CA LEU A 71 -1.20 -44.60 -18.36
C LEU A 71 -2.40 -44.00 -17.60
N PHE A 72 -3.62 -44.49 -17.83
CA PHE A 72 -4.77 -44.06 -17.03
C PHE A 72 -4.65 -44.50 -15.57
N GLY A 73 -4.04 -45.64 -15.29
CA GLY A 73 -3.71 -46.10 -13.95
C GLY A 73 -2.72 -45.14 -13.25
N VAL A 74 -1.65 -44.74 -13.97
CA VAL A 74 -0.70 -43.73 -13.48
C VAL A 74 -1.40 -42.41 -13.25
N SER A 75 -2.21 -41.94 -14.20
CA SER A 75 -2.99 -40.71 -14.05
C SER A 75 -3.91 -40.77 -12.83
N ALA A 76 -4.63 -41.86 -12.65
CA ALA A 76 -5.50 -42.06 -11.49
C ALA A 76 -4.71 -42.13 -10.17
N GLY A 77 -3.57 -42.80 -10.15
CA GLY A 77 -2.66 -42.84 -9.01
C GLY A 77 -2.16 -41.44 -8.62
N LEU A 78 -1.77 -40.65 -9.62
CA LEU A 78 -1.37 -39.25 -9.39
C LEU A 78 -2.53 -38.38 -8.92
N ALA A 79 -3.76 -38.60 -9.39
CA ALA A 79 -4.95 -37.94 -8.87
C ALA A 79 -5.21 -38.30 -7.40
N LEU A 80 -5.04 -39.56 -7.00
CA LEU A 80 -5.14 -39.99 -5.60
C LEU A 80 -4.02 -39.39 -4.73
N VAL A 81 -2.80 -39.27 -5.30
CA VAL A 81 -1.69 -38.58 -4.64
C VAL A 81 -2.03 -37.10 -4.42
N LEU A 82 -2.63 -36.42 -5.40
CA LEU A 82 -3.10 -35.05 -5.24
C LEU A 82 -4.10 -34.89 -4.08
N VAL A 83 -5.02 -35.85 -3.95
CA VAL A 83 -5.99 -35.89 -2.85
C VAL A 83 -5.33 -36.20 -1.50
N LYS A 84 -4.29 -37.04 -1.47
CA LYS A 84 -3.63 -37.52 -0.25
C LYS A 84 -2.47 -36.61 0.22
N MET A 85 -1.69 -36.05 -0.70
CA MET A 85 -0.59 -35.11 -0.38
C MET A 85 -1.10 -33.75 0.07
N GLY A 86 -2.35 -33.55 -0.02
CA GLY A 86 -3.03 -32.58 0.75
C GLY A 86 -2.98 -32.93 2.23
N ASP A 87 -1.80 -32.94 2.75
CA ASP A 87 -1.66 -32.64 4.15
C ASP A 87 -2.39 -31.32 4.33
N LEU A 88 -3.52 -31.40 5.03
CA LEU A 88 -4.42 -30.28 5.31
C LEU A 88 -3.72 -29.15 6.09
N THR A 89 -2.41 -29.21 6.19
CA THR A 89 -1.56 -28.12 6.63
C THR A 89 -1.25 -27.19 5.46
N PRO A 90 -1.57 -25.89 5.59
CA PRO A 90 -1.38 -24.90 4.55
C PRO A 90 0.11 -24.68 4.27
N GLY A 91 0.72 -25.36 3.40
CA GLY A 91 2.13 -25.23 3.10
C GLY A 91 2.61 -25.98 1.87
N ASN A 92 1.86 -26.99 1.43
CA ASN A 92 2.35 -27.94 0.44
C ASN A 92 1.65 -27.90 -0.93
N VAL A 93 0.83 -26.89 -1.21
CA VAL A 93 0.19 -26.74 -2.54
C VAL A 93 1.21 -26.59 -3.67
N THR A 94 2.40 -26.09 -3.36
CA THR A 94 3.49 -25.95 -4.34
C THR A 94 4.17 -27.30 -4.66
N ASP A 95 4.22 -28.23 -3.72
CA ASP A 95 4.91 -29.51 -3.90
C ASP A 95 4.09 -30.52 -4.70
N ALA A 96 2.78 -30.31 -4.82
CA ALA A 96 1.88 -31.19 -5.59
C ALA A 96 1.79 -30.86 -7.09
N ARG A 97 2.45 -29.80 -7.59
CA ARG A 97 2.40 -29.42 -9.02
C ARG A 97 2.90 -30.52 -9.96
N TRP A 98 3.89 -31.29 -9.54
CA TRP A 98 4.39 -32.41 -10.32
C TRP A 98 3.33 -33.48 -10.50
N ALA A 99 2.55 -33.80 -9.45
CA ALA A 99 1.47 -34.75 -9.51
C ALA A 99 0.30 -34.25 -10.38
N PHE A 100 -0.01 -32.94 -10.31
CA PHE A 100 -1.02 -32.32 -11.18
C PHE A 100 -0.64 -32.39 -12.66
N TRP A 101 0.56 -31.97 -13.03
CA TRP A 101 1.03 -32.04 -14.41
C TRP A 101 1.27 -33.50 -14.87
N GLY A 102 1.71 -34.35 -13.96
CA GLY A 102 1.83 -35.80 -14.20
C GLY A 102 0.48 -36.44 -14.48
N HIS A 103 -0.58 -36.10 -13.72
CA HIS A 103 -1.95 -36.55 -13.96
C HIS A 103 -2.43 -36.14 -15.37
N ILE A 104 -2.27 -34.89 -15.75
CA ILE A 104 -2.65 -34.38 -17.08
C ILE A 104 -1.84 -35.09 -18.18
N GLY A 105 -0.52 -35.18 -18.02
CA GLY A 105 0.38 -35.77 -19.01
C GLY A 105 0.10 -37.23 -19.21
N ALA A 106 -0.07 -38.02 -18.15
CA ALA A 106 -0.40 -39.43 -18.21
C ALA A 106 -1.79 -39.65 -18.84
N ALA A 107 -2.78 -38.81 -18.51
CA ALA A 107 -4.11 -38.86 -19.15
C ALA A 107 -4.02 -38.59 -20.65
N ALA A 108 -3.29 -37.54 -21.07
CA ALA A 108 -3.12 -37.19 -22.48
C ALA A 108 -2.42 -38.30 -23.28
N LEU A 109 -1.35 -38.87 -22.73
CA LEU A 109 -0.66 -40.04 -23.35
C LEU A 109 -1.55 -41.27 -23.39
N GLY A 110 -2.35 -41.52 -22.36
CA GLY A 110 -3.34 -42.58 -22.32
C GLY A 110 -4.41 -42.43 -23.42
N LEU A 111 -4.92 -41.20 -23.61
CA LEU A 111 -5.85 -40.87 -24.69
C LEU A 111 -5.22 -41.12 -26.07
N ALA A 112 -3.96 -40.67 -26.27
CA ALA A 112 -3.23 -40.91 -27.52
C ALA A 112 -3.04 -42.41 -27.79
N ALA A 113 -2.65 -43.20 -26.78
CA ALA A 113 -2.50 -44.64 -26.90
C ALA A 113 -3.84 -45.40 -27.14
N MET A 114 -4.95 -44.79 -26.74
CA MET A 114 -6.30 -45.38 -26.97
C MET A 114 -6.79 -45.19 -28.41
N ILE A 115 -6.29 -44.21 -29.16
CA ILE A 115 -6.74 -43.94 -30.55
C ILE A 115 -6.61 -45.17 -31.46
N PRO A 116 -5.45 -45.83 -31.60
CA PRO A 116 -5.31 -46.99 -32.49
C PRO A 116 -6.20 -48.17 -32.08
N PHE A 117 -6.39 -48.36 -30.77
CA PHE A 117 -7.29 -49.38 -30.27
C PHE A 117 -8.75 -49.15 -30.68
N VAL A 118 -9.25 -47.92 -30.47
CA VAL A 118 -10.63 -47.52 -30.83
C VAL A 118 -10.84 -47.64 -32.32
N ARG A 119 -9.88 -47.22 -33.15
CA ARG A 119 -9.93 -47.32 -34.63
C ARG A 119 -10.01 -48.78 -35.06
N ARG A 120 -9.17 -49.67 -34.54
CA ARG A 120 -9.16 -51.11 -34.84
C ARG A 120 -10.51 -51.74 -34.45
N LYS A 121 -10.98 -51.51 -33.22
CA LYS A 121 -12.28 -52.09 -32.78
C LYS A 121 -13.47 -51.59 -33.58
N ALA A 122 -13.45 -50.34 -34.05
CA ALA A 122 -14.50 -49.81 -34.92
C ALA A 122 -14.46 -50.44 -36.32
N ALA A 123 -13.27 -50.68 -36.88
CA ALA A 123 -13.08 -51.34 -38.17
C ALA A 123 -13.56 -52.82 -38.10
N ASP A 124 -13.17 -53.54 -37.02
CA ASP A 124 -13.46 -54.97 -36.87
C ASP A 124 -14.93 -55.27 -36.53
N ASN A 125 -15.60 -54.39 -35.77
CA ASN A 125 -16.91 -54.71 -35.18
C ASN A 125 -18.05 -53.78 -35.64
N GLY A 126 -17.77 -52.68 -36.32
CA GLY A 126 -18.79 -51.75 -36.80
C GLY A 126 -19.75 -51.21 -35.73
N GLY A 127 -20.94 -50.81 -36.12
CA GLY A 127 -22.09 -50.49 -35.25
C GLY A 127 -21.73 -49.55 -34.06
N GLY A 128 -21.97 -50.05 -32.85
CA GLY A 128 -21.73 -49.24 -31.62
C GLY A 128 -20.28 -48.83 -31.38
N TRP A 129 -19.29 -49.52 -31.95
CA TRP A 129 -17.89 -49.13 -31.87
C TRP A 129 -17.58 -47.94 -32.82
N LEU A 130 -18.22 -47.91 -33.97
CA LEU A 130 -18.10 -46.79 -34.91
C LEU A 130 -18.73 -45.51 -34.32
N GLN A 131 -19.88 -45.65 -33.65
CA GLN A 131 -20.50 -44.52 -32.92
C GLN A 131 -19.61 -44.03 -31.80
N PHE A 132 -19.04 -44.93 -30.99
CA PHE A 132 -18.09 -44.58 -29.93
C PHE A 132 -16.83 -43.88 -30.50
N GLN A 133 -16.26 -44.39 -31.61
CA GLN A 133 -15.12 -43.78 -32.27
C GLN A 133 -15.41 -42.32 -32.67
N LYS A 134 -16.56 -42.08 -33.33
CA LYS A 134 -16.98 -40.71 -33.72
C LYS A 134 -17.12 -39.79 -32.49
N ALA A 135 -17.84 -40.25 -31.45
CA ALA A 135 -18.00 -39.50 -30.23
C ALA A 135 -16.65 -39.21 -29.53
N PHE A 136 -15.75 -40.21 -29.48
CA PHE A 136 -14.42 -40.08 -28.93
C PHE A 136 -13.56 -39.05 -29.70
N GLN A 137 -13.56 -39.09 -31.03
CA GLN A 137 -12.85 -38.13 -31.85
C GLN A 137 -13.38 -36.72 -31.65
N VAL A 138 -14.70 -36.53 -31.63
CA VAL A 138 -15.32 -35.22 -31.37
C VAL A 138 -14.94 -34.71 -29.97
N SER A 139 -14.98 -35.58 -28.94
CA SER A 139 -14.60 -35.19 -27.58
C SER A 139 -13.12 -34.83 -27.44
N LEU A 140 -12.22 -35.48 -28.18
CA LEU A 140 -10.80 -35.08 -28.24
C LEU A 140 -10.61 -33.72 -28.91
N VAL A 141 -11.33 -33.45 -29.97
CA VAL A 141 -11.32 -32.15 -30.63
C VAL A 141 -11.81 -31.05 -29.68
N ILE A 142 -12.92 -31.31 -28.97
CA ILE A 142 -13.45 -30.38 -27.96
C ILE A 142 -12.43 -30.18 -26.84
N LEU A 143 -11.81 -31.26 -26.34
CA LEU A 143 -10.83 -31.22 -25.24
C LEU A 143 -9.62 -30.34 -25.56
N VAL A 144 -9.21 -30.25 -26.83
CA VAL A 144 -8.08 -29.44 -27.26
C VAL A 144 -8.52 -28.03 -27.67
N LEU A 145 -9.52 -27.97 -28.59
CA LEU A 145 -9.90 -26.68 -29.20
C LEU A 145 -10.64 -25.76 -28.24
N PHE A 146 -11.45 -26.30 -27.34
CA PHE A 146 -12.24 -25.48 -26.45
C PHE A 146 -11.39 -24.71 -25.43
N PRO A 147 -10.47 -25.33 -24.66
CA PRO A 147 -9.54 -24.60 -23.81
C PRO A 147 -8.60 -23.67 -24.60
N ALA A 148 -8.11 -24.12 -25.76
CA ALA A 148 -7.24 -23.30 -26.61
C ALA A 148 -7.96 -22.06 -27.15
N SER A 149 -9.21 -22.19 -27.61
CA SER A 149 -10.05 -21.08 -28.07
C SER A 149 -10.34 -20.10 -26.93
N THR A 150 -10.65 -20.60 -25.74
CA THR A 150 -10.89 -19.75 -24.56
C THR A 150 -9.61 -18.99 -24.15
N ALA A 151 -8.48 -19.68 -24.16
CA ALA A 151 -7.18 -19.06 -23.85
C ALA A 151 -6.83 -17.98 -24.88
N LEU A 152 -7.05 -18.26 -26.18
CA LEU A 152 -6.84 -17.30 -27.27
C LEU A 152 -7.80 -16.11 -27.16
N TYR A 153 -9.08 -16.36 -26.90
CA TYR A 153 -10.08 -15.32 -26.69
C TYR A 153 -9.68 -14.38 -25.57
N ASN A 154 -9.32 -14.94 -24.40
CA ASN A 154 -8.90 -14.13 -23.24
C ASN A 154 -7.60 -13.34 -23.50
N LYS A 155 -6.74 -13.85 -24.38
CA LYS A 155 -5.52 -13.12 -24.79
C LYS A 155 -5.82 -11.96 -25.75
N LEU A 156 -6.73 -12.17 -26.70
CA LEU A 156 -7.12 -11.17 -27.71
C LEU A 156 -8.07 -10.11 -27.13
N PHE A 157 -8.92 -10.53 -26.22
CA PHE A 157 -9.94 -9.70 -25.57
C PHE A 157 -9.79 -9.78 -24.05
N PRO A 158 -8.72 -9.15 -23.49
CA PRO A 158 -8.51 -9.14 -22.04
C PRO A 158 -9.69 -8.45 -21.36
N HIS A 159 -10.10 -8.99 -20.22
CA HIS A 159 -11.22 -8.45 -19.48
C HIS A 159 -10.89 -7.01 -19.03
N PRO A 160 -11.85 -6.07 -19.10
CA PRO A 160 -11.61 -4.68 -18.68
C PRO A 160 -11.06 -4.54 -17.24
N SER A 161 -11.39 -5.51 -16.36
CA SER A 161 -10.88 -5.56 -14.98
C SER A 161 -9.46 -6.14 -14.84
N ASP A 162 -8.81 -6.56 -15.93
CA ASP A 162 -7.45 -7.10 -15.87
C ASP A 162 -6.38 -6.01 -15.71
N ARG A 163 -6.69 -4.79 -16.12
CA ARG A 163 -5.83 -3.62 -16.06
C ARG A 163 -6.60 -2.39 -15.60
N ILE A 164 -5.95 -1.52 -14.84
CA ILE A 164 -6.49 -0.23 -14.46
C ILE A 164 -6.32 0.74 -15.63
N ARG A 165 -7.40 1.40 -16.01
CA ARG A 165 -7.41 2.38 -17.10
C ARG A 165 -8.18 3.61 -16.68
N ASN A 166 -7.55 4.77 -16.80
CA ASN A 166 -8.21 6.04 -16.56
C ASN A 166 -9.30 6.31 -17.61
N PRO A 167 -10.43 6.92 -17.23
CA PRO A 167 -11.43 7.36 -18.19
C PRO A 167 -10.89 8.44 -19.11
N LEU A 168 -11.42 8.53 -20.32
CA LEU A 168 -11.06 9.59 -21.28
C LEU A 168 -11.49 10.99 -20.79
N ILE A 169 -12.61 11.05 -20.07
CA ILE A 169 -13.13 12.26 -19.44
C ILE A 169 -12.90 12.12 -17.94
N VAL A 170 -12.07 12.99 -17.39
CA VAL A 170 -11.74 12.98 -15.97
C VAL A 170 -12.84 13.74 -15.21
N PRO A 171 -13.32 13.21 -14.06
CA PRO A 171 -14.23 13.95 -13.20
C PRO A 171 -13.61 15.28 -12.74
N THR A 172 -14.39 16.35 -12.77
CA THR A 172 -13.96 17.70 -12.36
C THR A 172 -14.41 18.05 -10.95
N ALA A 173 -15.37 17.30 -10.43
CA ALA A 173 -15.91 17.51 -9.10
C ALA A 173 -16.34 16.17 -8.48
N MET A 174 -16.36 16.12 -7.15
CA MET A 174 -16.65 14.90 -6.38
C MET A 174 -18.04 14.30 -6.68
N HIS A 175 -19.01 15.11 -7.09
CA HIS A 175 -20.35 14.61 -7.46
C HIS A 175 -20.39 13.86 -8.80
N GLU A 176 -19.34 13.94 -9.60
CA GLU A 176 -19.16 13.18 -10.85
C GLU A 176 -18.43 11.86 -10.64
N GLU A 177 -17.94 11.62 -9.44
CA GLU A 177 -17.16 10.42 -9.09
C GLU A 177 -18.03 9.28 -8.58
N GLY A 178 -17.51 8.06 -8.65
CA GLY A 178 -18.18 6.86 -8.18
C GLY A 178 -19.55 6.65 -8.82
N SER A 179 -20.60 6.52 -8.01
CA SER A 179 -21.99 6.48 -8.46
C SER A 179 -22.73 7.80 -8.22
N GLY A 180 -22.00 8.88 -7.90
CA GLY A 180 -22.53 10.22 -7.69
C GLY A 180 -23.34 10.39 -6.39
N PRO A 181 -24.05 11.54 -6.23
CA PRO A 181 -24.72 11.91 -4.98
C PRO A 181 -25.83 10.97 -4.51
N LYS A 182 -26.37 10.12 -5.39
CA LYS A 182 -27.40 9.13 -5.04
C LYS A 182 -26.82 7.84 -4.47
N SER A 183 -25.50 7.68 -4.49
CA SER A 183 -24.81 6.52 -3.91
C SER A 183 -24.97 6.52 -2.39
N PRO A 184 -25.25 5.37 -1.74
CA PRO A 184 -25.20 5.26 -0.30
C PRO A 184 -23.80 5.53 0.26
N PHE A 185 -22.79 5.52 -0.59
CA PHE A 185 -21.39 5.70 -0.24
C PHE A 185 -20.84 7.13 -0.46
N PHE A 186 -21.65 8.00 -1.12
CA PHE A 186 -21.23 9.38 -1.34
C PHE A 186 -20.95 10.12 -0.03
N PRO A 187 -19.89 10.93 0.08
CA PRO A 187 -19.01 11.47 -0.96
C PRO A 187 -17.76 10.62 -1.27
N SER A 188 -17.63 9.39 -0.77
CA SER A 188 -16.62 8.46 -1.26
C SER A 188 -16.99 7.97 -2.67
N SER A 189 -15.98 7.72 -3.51
CA SER A 189 -16.16 7.18 -4.86
C SER A 189 -16.35 5.66 -4.90
N SER A 190 -16.39 5.02 -3.73
CA SER A 190 -16.50 3.56 -3.58
C SER A 190 -17.83 3.01 -4.08
N LYS A 191 -17.78 1.79 -4.63
CA LYS A 191 -18.93 1.06 -5.18
C LYS A 191 -18.91 -0.41 -4.75
N THR A 192 -20.07 -1.05 -4.85
CA THR A 192 -20.19 -2.51 -4.76
C THR A 192 -20.77 -3.04 -6.08
N ASN A 193 -20.48 -4.29 -6.41
CA ASN A 193 -21.00 -4.95 -7.61
C ASN A 193 -22.53 -5.15 -7.56
N VAL A 194 -23.14 -5.09 -6.37
CA VAL A 194 -24.58 -5.18 -6.17
C VAL A 194 -25.30 -3.83 -6.23
N GLY A 195 -24.55 -2.73 -6.39
CA GLY A 195 -25.10 -1.37 -6.43
C GLY A 195 -25.64 -0.85 -5.10
N GLY A 196 -25.42 -1.54 -3.99
CA GLY A 196 -25.91 -1.22 -2.66
C GLY A 196 -25.02 -1.76 -1.55
N ILE A 197 -25.59 -1.85 -0.35
CA ILE A 197 -24.89 -2.35 0.82
C ILE A 197 -24.64 -3.86 0.77
N ILE A 198 -23.59 -4.30 1.45
CA ILE A 198 -23.21 -5.71 1.62
C ILE A 198 -23.05 -6.04 3.11
N PRO A 199 -23.19 -7.33 3.52
CA PRO A 199 -23.11 -7.72 4.92
C PRO A 199 -21.76 -7.38 5.56
N SER A 200 -21.77 -6.90 6.82
CA SER A 200 -20.54 -6.52 7.54
C SER A 200 -19.60 -7.69 7.81
N ASN A 201 -20.16 -8.91 8.03
CA ASN A 201 -19.38 -10.11 8.28
C ASN A 201 -18.35 -10.38 7.16
N PHE A 202 -18.63 -9.97 5.93
CA PHE A 202 -17.70 -10.07 4.80
C PHE A 202 -16.34 -9.40 5.07
N PHE A 203 -16.32 -8.32 5.84
CA PHE A 203 -15.11 -7.59 6.24
C PHE A 203 -14.58 -7.99 7.63
N MET A 204 -15.16 -9.02 8.26
CA MET A 204 -14.79 -9.45 9.61
C MET A 204 -14.21 -10.86 9.65
N ASP A 205 -14.07 -11.52 8.49
CA ASP A 205 -13.69 -12.93 8.36
C ASP A 205 -12.20 -13.15 8.06
N SER A 206 -11.33 -12.19 8.40
CA SER A 206 -9.89 -12.31 8.15
C SER A 206 -9.26 -13.54 8.85
N GLU A 207 -9.80 -13.96 9.99
CA GLU A 207 -9.37 -15.19 10.67
C GLU A 207 -9.62 -16.43 9.83
N THR A 208 -10.71 -16.47 9.07
CA THR A 208 -11.00 -17.57 8.12
C THR A 208 -9.90 -17.64 7.05
N CYS A 209 -9.45 -16.52 6.51
CA CYS A 209 -8.29 -16.47 5.61
C CYS A 209 -7.01 -16.95 6.31
N GLY A 210 -6.82 -16.56 7.56
CA GLY A 210 -5.68 -16.92 8.42
C GLY A 210 -5.57 -18.41 8.72
N THR A 211 -6.63 -19.20 8.56
CA THR A 211 -6.56 -20.67 8.71
C THR A 211 -5.61 -21.31 7.71
N CYS A 212 -5.54 -20.77 6.49
CA CYS A 212 -4.63 -21.19 5.42
C CYS A 212 -3.44 -20.26 5.25
N HIS A 213 -3.66 -18.94 5.27
CA HIS A 213 -2.66 -17.89 5.05
C HIS A 213 -2.08 -17.35 6.36
N LYS A 214 -1.49 -18.22 7.18
CA LYS A 214 -1.02 -17.90 8.54
C LYS A 214 0.02 -16.79 8.56
N ASP A 215 1.06 -16.92 7.74
CA ASP A 215 2.17 -15.95 7.71
C ASP A 215 1.68 -14.56 7.28
N ILE A 216 0.79 -14.51 6.29
CA ILE A 216 0.18 -13.28 5.79
C ILE A 216 -0.72 -12.67 6.87
N TYR A 217 -1.56 -13.49 7.51
CA TYR A 217 -2.47 -13.04 8.56
C TYR A 217 -1.73 -12.42 9.75
N GLU A 218 -0.67 -13.08 10.26
CA GLU A 218 0.13 -12.56 11.37
C GLU A 218 0.86 -11.25 11.01
N GLN A 219 1.26 -11.08 9.76
CA GLN A 219 1.84 -9.82 9.30
C GLN A 219 0.80 -8.71 9.21
N TRP A 220 -0.37 -9.01 8.61
CA TRP A 220 -1.47 -8.07 8.47
C TRP A 220 -2.02 -7.62 9.83
N LYS A 221 -2.16 -8.54 10.78
CA LYS A 221 -2.73 -8.29 12.12
C LYS A 221 -2.02 -7.17 12.89
N GLY A 222 -0.70 -6.99 12.70
CA GLY A 222 0.07 -5.89 13.29
C GLY A 222 0.12 -4.63 12.43
N SER A 223 -0.40 -4.66 11.20
CA SER A 223 -0.25 -3.58 10.24
C SER A 223 -1.18 -2.39 10.48
N ALA A 224 -0.80 -1.23 9.93
CA ALA A 224 -1.65 -0.04 9.94
C ALA A 224 -2.98 -0.24 9.18
N HIS A 225 -3.05 -1.19 8.25
CA HIS A 225 -4.29 -1.51 7.55
C HIS A 225 -5.30 -2.22 8.45
N HIS A 226 -4.85 -3.16 9.30
CA HIS A 226 -5.74 -3.74 10.32
C HIS A 226 -6.23 -2.67 11.31
N PHE A 227 -5.38 -1.71 11.66
CA PHE A 227 -5.74 -0.60 12.56
C PHE A 227 -6.19 0.64 11.79
N ALA A 228 -6.91 0.48 10.67
CA ALA A 228 -7.38 1.60 9.87
C ALA A 228 -8.67 2.24 10.39
N SER A 229 -9.47 1.52 11.18
CA SER A 229 -10.77 1.94 11.66
C SER A 229 -10.72 2.46 13.12
N PHE A 230 -11.81 2.31 13.86
CA PHE A 230 -11.96 2.85 15.21
C PHE A 230 -11.23 2.04 16.28
N ASN A 231 -10.56 0.95 15.91
CA ASN A 231 -9.52 0.29 16.69
C ASN A 231 -8.21 1.12 16.78
N ASN A 232 -8.17 2.28 16.14
CA ASN A 232 -7.10 3.29 16.19
C ASN A 232 -7.65 4.58 16.83
N GLN A 233 -7.22 4.91 18.05
CA GLN A 233 -7.72 6.05 18.81
C GLN A 233 -7.54 7.39 18.09
N PHE A 234 -6.43 7.57 17.38
CA PHE A 234 -6.17 8.80 16.63
C PHE A 234 -7.18 9.00 15.51
N TYR A 235 -7.48 7.95 14.77
CA TYR A 235 -8.49 7.99 13.72
C TYR A 235 -9.90 8.16 14.31
N ARG A 236 -10.23 7.39 15.35
CA ARG A 236 -11.51 7.46 16.06
C ARG A 236 -11.86 8.88 16.48
N LYS A 237 -10.97 9.55 17.23
CA LYS A 237 -11.19 10.93 17.69
C LYS A 237 -11.38 11.91 16.54
N SER A 238 -10.66 11.74 15.43
CA SER A 238 -10.81 12.59 14.24
C SER A 238 -12.21 12.49 13.62
N ILE A 239 -12.73 11.27 13.52
CA ILE A 239 -14.08 11.03 12.95
C ILE A 239 -15.17 11.47 13.92
N GLU A 240 -15.04 11.15 15.22
CA GLU A 240 -15.96 11.65 16.25
C GLU A 240 -16.04 13.18 16.24
N TYR A 241 -14.88 13.85 16.14
CA TYR A 241 -14.79 15.29 16.02
C TYR A 241 -15.43 15.80 14.73
N MET A 242 -15.11 15.22 13.58
CA MET A 242 -15.74 15.61 12.31
C MET A 242 -17.25 15.45 12.36
N GLN A 243 -17.75 14.32 12.85
CA GLN A 243 -19.18 14.05 12.94
C GLN A 243 -19.91 14.97 13.92
N SER A 244 -19.25 15.41 14.98
CA SER A 244 -19.85 16.38 15.94
C SER A 244 -20.08 17.76 15.30
N VAL A 245 -19.31 18.12 14.27
CA VAL A 245 -19.39 19.44 13.62
C VAL A 245 -20.20 19.42 12.32
N VAL A 246 -19.96 18.42 11.46
CA VAL A 246 -20.57 18.36 10.12
C VAL A 246 -21.51 17.17 9.91
N GLY A 247 -21.66 16.31 10.90
CA GLY A 247 -22.49 15.12 10.85
C GLY A 247 -21.84 13.93 10.15
N PRO A 248 -22.53 12.76 10.11
CA PRO A 248 -21.98 11.54 9.53
C PRO A 248 -21.74 11.62 8.01
N GLN A 249 -22.61 12.30 7.27
CA GLN A 249 -22.58 12.26 5.80
C GLN A 249 -21.24 12.72 5.17
N PRO A 250 -20.65 13.88 5.50
CA PRO A 250 -19.36 14.27 4.97
C PRO A 250 -18.21 13.34 5.39
N SER A 251 -18.30 12.71 6.58
CA SER A 251 -17.27 11.82 7.10
C SER A 251 -17.19 10.46 6.37
N LYS A 252 -18.19 10.10 5.56
CA LYS A 252 -18.12 8.96 4.63
C LYS A 252 -16.95 9.08 3.65
N TRP A 253 -16.45 10.28 3.41
CA TRP A 253 -15.24 10.52 2.65
C TRP A 253 -14.03 9.75 3.20
N CYS A 254 -13.87 9.67 4.52
CA CYS A 254 -12.82 8.88 5.16
C CYS A 254 -13.12 7.38 5.09
N ALA A 255 -14.38 7.01 5.32
CA ALA A 255 -14.83 5.64 5.53
C ALA A 255 -14.59 4.72 4.33
N GLY A 256 -14.63 5.24 3.10
CA GLY A 256 -14.36 4.49 1.88
C GLY A 256 -12.96 3.88 1.79
N CYS A 257 -12.00 4.41 2.58
CA CYS A 257 -10.62 3.90 2.67
C CYS A 257 -10.28 3.34 4.05
N HIS A 258 -11.19 3.43 5.04
CA HIS A 258 -10.89 3.08 6.43
C HIS A 258 -11.87 2.08 7.06
N ASP A 259 -13.18 2.24 6.89
CA ASP A 259 -14.18 1.63 7.76
C ASP A 259 -15.10 0.64 7.04
N HIS A 260 -14.57 -0.24 6.21
CA HIS A 260 -15.35 -1.07 5.29
C HIS A 260 -16.47 -1.86 5.96
N ALA A 261 -16.25 -2.42 7.15
CA ALA A 261 -17.26 -3.21 7.87
C ALA A 261 -18.47 -2.37 8.35
N VAL A 262 -18.25 -1.08 8.63
CA VAL A 262 -19.32 -0.14 9.04
C VAL A 262 -19.87 0.61 7.83
N PHE A 263 -19.04 0.90 6.86
CA PHE A 263 -19.36 1.73 5.72
C PHE A 263 -20.22 0.99 4.67
N PHE A 264 -19.73 -0.15 4.19
CA PHE A 264 -20.42 -0.89 3.12
C PHE A 264 -21.71 -1.60 3.57
N ASN A 265 -21.96 -1.72 4.87
CA ASN A 265 -23.22 -2.23 5.38
C ASN A 265 -24.25 -1.12 5.71
N GLY A 266 -23.94 0.13 5.41
CA GLY A 266 -24.84 1.29 5.62
C GLY A 266 -24.89 1.81 7.06
N ARG A 267 -24.12 1.27 8.01
CA ARG A 267 -24.14 1.73 9.42
C ARG A 267 -23.49 3.08 9.62
N PHE A 268 -22.68 3.55 8.66
CA PHE A 268 -22.06 4.87 8.71
C PHE A 268 -23.03 6.05 8.55
N GLU A 269 -24.30 5.78 8.34
CA GLU A 269 -25.39 6.79 8.43
C GLU A 269 -25.60 7.29 9.87
N LYS A 270 -25.19 6.52 10.87
CA LYS A 270 -25.31 6.84 12.30
C LYS A 270 -24.00 7.36 12.85
N PRO A 271 -24.03 8.22 13.90
CA PRO A 271 -22.81 8.66 14.56
C PRO A 271 -21.98 7.49 15.07
N ILE A 272 -20.67 7.57 14.85
CA ILE A 272 -19.76 6.50 15.21
C ILE A 272 -19.63 6.33 16.73
N LYS A 273 -19.74 7.41 17.49
CA LYS A 273 -19.73 7.38 18.97
C LYS A 273 -20.76 6.40 19.55
N ASP A 274 -21.90 6.22 18.87
CA ASP A 274 -23.00 5.34 19.29
C ASP A 274 -22.74 3.86 18.91
N GLN A 275 -21.65 3.56 18.19
CA GLN A 275 -21.34 2.24 17.63
C GLN A 275 -19.94 1.74 18.00
N ILE A 276 -19.21 2.49 18.81
CA ILE A 276 -17.79 2.21 19.12
C ILE A 276 -17.58 0.82 19.73
N ASP A 277 -18.53 0.33 20.51
CA ASP A 277 -18.41 -0.96 21.18
C ASP A 277 -18.87 -2.15 20.31
N THR A 278 -19.16 -1.90 19.01
CA THR A 278 -19.52 -2.98 18.08
C THR A 278 -18.27 -3.60 17.43
N PRO A 279 -18.26 -4.91 17.15
CA PRO A 279 -17.14 -5.57 16.49
C PRO A 279 -16.77 -4.94 15.14
N GLU A 280 -17.76 -4.48 14.37
CA GLU A 280 -17.57 -3.83 13.08
C GLU A 280 -16.72 -2.55 13.17
N ALA A 281 -16.88 -1.80 14.27
CA ALA A 281 -16.11 -0.58 14.52
C ALA A 281 -14.59 -0.86 14.69
N HIS A 282 -14.23 -2.10 15.00
CA HIS A 282 -12.85 -2.52 15.25
C HIS A 282 -12.25 -3.42 14.17
N ALA A 283 -12.95 -3.63 13.05
CA ALA A 283 -12.51 -4.55 12.00
C ALA A 283 -11.29 -4.06 11.20
N GLY A 284 -11.12 -2.75 11.07
CA GLY A 284 -10.08 -2.17 10.19
C GLY A 284 -10.31 -2.49 8.71
N LEU A 285 -9.25 -2.54 7.93
CA LEU A 285 -9.26 -3.06 6.57
C LEU A 285 -8.93 -4.55 6.61
N ALA A 286 -9.93 -5.38 6.33
CA ALA A 286 -9.83 -6.84 6.28
C ALA A 286 -9.08 -7.33 5.04
N CYS A 287 -8.75 -8.62 4.98
CA CYS A 287 -8.22 -9.23 3.77
C CYS A 287 -9.13 -8.98 2.56
N THR A 288 -10.45 -9.13 2.74
CA THR A 288 -11.47 -8.89 1.70
C THR A 288 -11.58 -7.42 1.30
N SER A 289 -11.22 -6.47 2.17
CA SER A 289 -11.19 -5.04 1.82
C SER A 289 -10.33 -4.74 0.61
N CYS A 290 -9.21 -5.46 0.47
CA CYS A 290 -8.29 -5.35 -0.67
C CYS A 290 -8.58 -6.41 -1.72
N HIS A 291 -8.62 -7.69 -1.29
CA HIS A 291 -8.67 -8.82 -2.22
C HIS A 291 -10.02 -9.03 -2.91
N SER A 292 -11.05 -8.29 -2.52
CA SER A 292 -12.36 -8.30 -3.20
C SER A 292 -12.61 -7.11 -4.11
N ILE A 293 -11.62 -6.23 -4.29
CA ILE A 293 -11.69 -5.18 -5.30
C ILE A 293 -11.57 -5.83 -6.68
N VAL A 294 -12.60 -5.66 -7.51
CA VAL A 294 -12.70 -6.26 -8.84
C VAL A 294 -12.52 -5.26 -9.97
N HIS A 295 -12.64 -3.98 -9.65
CA HIS A 295 -12.45 -2.89 -10.59
C HIS A 295 -11.95 -1.64 -9.87
N VAL A 296 -11.06 -0.90 -10.53
CA VAL A 296 -10.60 0.41 -10.11
C VAL A 296 -10.96 1.40 -11.21
N ASP A 297 -11.73 2.42 -10.85
CA ASP A 297 -12.30 3.37 -11.83
C ASP A 297 -11.23 4.22 -12.50
N SER A 298 -10.24 4.65 -11.72
CA SER A 298 -9.15 5.51 -12.20
C SER A 298 -8.05 5.63 -11.14
N SER A 299 -6.93 6.22 -11.52
CA SER A 299 -5.88 6.64 -10.58
C SER A 299 -6.19 7.98 -9.87
N MET A 300 -7.43 8.46 -9.89
CA MET A 300 -7.85 9.68 -9.16
C MET A 300 -7.85 9.50 -7.65
N GLY A 301 -7.96 8.27 -7.16
CA GLY A 301 -7.99 7.96 -5.73
C GLY A 301 -9.40 7.99 -5.17
N GLN A 302 -9.57 8.54 -3.97
CA GLN A 302 -10.85 8.83 -3.31
C GLN A 302 -11.71 7.59 -3.02
N GLY A 303 -11.12 6.39 -2.94
CA GLY A 303 -11.87 5.14 -2.82
C GLY A 303 -12.55 4.73 -4.13
N GLY A 304 -12.04 5.16 -5.29
CA GLY A 304 -12.62 4.90 -6.61
C GLY A 304 -12.47 3.44 -7.07
N PHE A 305 -13.09 2.52 -6.36
CA PHE A 305 -13.07 1.09 -6.65
C PHE A 305 -14.44 0.43 -6.47
N THR A 306 -14.57 -0.78 -7.04
CA THR A 306 -15.75 -1.63 -6.85
C THR A 306 -15.37 -2.88 -6.08
N ILE A 307 -16.05 -3.14 -4.96
CA ILE A 307 -15.95 -4.39 -4.20
C ILE A 307 -16.98 -5.39 -4.70
N GLU A 308 -16.54 -6.63 -4.90
CA GLU A 308 -17.39 -7.77 -5.19
C GLU A 308 -17.58 -8.61 -3.92
N TYR A 309 -18.83 -8.95 -3.63
CA TYR A 309 -19.17 -9.98 -2.66
C TYR A 309 -19.25 -11.34 -3.38
N PRO A 310 -18.18 -12.18 -3.35
CA PRO A 310 -18.13 -13.38 -4.15
C PRO A 310 -19.01 -14.49 -3.57
N PRO A 311 -19.79 -15.21 -4.39
CA PRO A 311 -20.68 -16.28 -3.93
C PRO A 311 -19.97 -17.39 -3.15
N LEU A 312 -18.71 -17.69 -3.48
CA LEU A 312 -17.91 -18.71 -2.78
C LEU A 312 -17.54 -18.32 -1.34
N HIS A 313 -17.58 -17.04 -0.99
CA HIS A 313 -17.32 -16.59 0.38
C HIS A 313 -18.33 -17.15 1.38
N GLU A 314 -19.60 -17.27 0.99
CA GLU A 314 -20.65 -17.84 1.84
C GLU A 314 -20.41 -19.31 2.17
N LEU A 315 -19.76 -20.05 1.28
CA LEU A 315 -19.38 -21.46 1.54
C LEU A 315 -18.25 -21.55 2.57
N ALA A 316 -17.22 -20.71 2.41
CA ALA A 316 -16.06 -20.67 3.29
C ALA A 316 -16.43 -20.26 4.73
N THR A 317 -17.40 -19.35 4.87
CA THR A 317 -17.84 -18.77 6.16
C THR A 317 -19.10 -19.41 6.72
N SER A 318 -19.61 -20.49 6.09
CA SER A 318 -20.84 -21.17 6.51
C SER A 318 -20.78 -21.63 7.96
N LYS A 319 -21.88 -21.46 8.69
CA LYS A 319 -22.04 -22.02 10.06
C LYS A 319 -22.01 -23.54 10.09
N ASN A 320 -22.33 -24.19 8.95
CA ASN A 320 -22.31 -25.64 8.82
C ASN A 320 -20.88 -26.14 8.57
N LYS A 321 -20.34 -26.89 9.53
CA LYS A 321 -18.97 -27.44 9.46
C LYS A 321 -18.72 -28.34 8.23
N TYR A 322 -19.74 -29.02 7.73
CA TYR A 322 -19.60 -29.89 6.55
C TYR A 322 -19.49 -29.08 5.26
N ILE A 323 -20.20 -27.96 5.17
CA ILE A 323 -20.08 -27.05 4.02
C ILE A 323 -18.68 -26.41 4.02
N ARG A 324 -18.19 -25.95 5.17
CA ARG A 324 -16.82 -25.42 5.27
C ARG A 324 -15.76 -26.47 4.92
N ALA A 325 -15.90 -27.70 5.43
CA ALA A 325 -14.98 -28.79 5.11
C ALA A 325 -15.00 -29.13 3.62
N PHE A 326 -16.17 -29.08 2.99
CA PHE A 326 -16.33 -29.29 1.56
C PHE A 326 -15.68 -28.17 0.74
N ASP A 327 -15.92 -26.90 1.09
CA ASP A 327 -15.29 -25.74 0.46
C ASP A 327 -13.77 -25.80 0.59
N TYR A 328 -13.26 -26.09 1.78
CA TYR A 328 -11.84 -26.29 2.04
C TYR A 328 -11.25 -27.39 1.16
N PHE A 329 -11.90 -28.55 1.09
CA PHE A 329 -11.45 -29.69 0.27
C PHE A 329 -11.39 -29.33 -1.21
N ILE A 330 -12.41 -28.64 -1.73
CA ILE A 330 -12.47 -28.25 -3.15
C ILE A 330 -11.45 -27.18 -3.49
N THR A 331 -11.33 -26.17 -2.65
CA THR A 331 -10.33 -25.09 -2.81
C THR A 331 -8.92 -25.66 -2.80
N TYR A 332 -8.68 -26.67 -1.96
CA TYR A 332 -7.42 -27.40 -1.93
C TYR A 332 -7.16 -28.15 -3.24
N LEU A 333 -8.15 -28.89 -3.75
CA LEU A 333 -8.03 -29.65 -5.00
C LEU A 333 -7.84 -28.75 -6.22
N ASN A 334 -8.53 -27.60 -6.25
CA ASN A 334 -8.45 -26.66 -7.35
C ASN A 334 -8.50 -25.21 -6.83
N PRO A 335 -7.34 -24.61 -6.50
CA PRO A 335 -7.26 -23.26 -5.99
C PRO A 335 -7.52 -22.17 -7.04
N ALA A 336 -7.65 -22.51 -8.33
CA ALA A 336 -7.79 -21.53 -9.40
C ALA A 336 -9.02 -20.61 -9.26
N PRO A 337 -10.22 -21.08 -8.92
CA PRO A 337 -11.36 -20.21 -8.67
C PRO A 337 -11.16 -19.27 -7.49
N HIS A 338 -10.63 -19.77 -6.37
CA HIS A 338 -10.28 -18.99 -5.19
C HIS A 338 -9.29 -17.87 -5.55
N LYS A 339 -8.20 -18.22 -6.24
CA LYS A 339 -7.21 -17.23 -6.70
C LYS A 339 -7.84 -16.20 -7.63
N LYS A 340 -8.71 -16.60 -8.54
CA LYS A 340 -9.38 -15.68 -9.47
C LYS A 340 -10.38 -14.76 -8.78
N SER A 341 -11.00 -15.20 -7.68
CA SER A 341 -11.87 -14.35 -6.83
C SER A 341 -11.07 -13.26 -6.14
N PHE A 342 -9.94 -13.60 -5.51
CA PHE A 342 -9.24 -12.74 -4.55
C PHE A 342 -7.92 -12.13 -5.08
N MET A 343 -7.49 -12.49 -6.30
CA MET A 343 -6.27 -11.95 -6.92
C MET A 343 -6.55 -11.53 -8.35
N LYS A 344 -6.88 -10.26 -8.54
CA LYS A 344 -7.07 -9.70 -9.88
C LYS A 344 -5.71 -9.34 -10.49
N PRO A 345 -5.56 -9.45 -11.83
CA PRO A 345 -4.30 -9.16 -12.52
C PRO A 345 -3.74 -7.77 -12.22
N PHE A 346 -4.58 -6.74 -12.15
CA PHE A 346 -4.15 -5.37 -11.88
C PHE A 346 -3.44 -5.20 -10.53
N MET A 347 -3.74 -6.02 -9.52
CA MET A 347 -3.06 -5.95 -8.20
C MET A 347 -1.55 -6.16 -8.32
N ARG A 348 -1.10 -6.85 -9.37
CA ARG A 348 0.31 -7.10 -9.66
C ARG A 348 0.84 -6.25 -10.80
N LEU A 349 0.03 -6.06 -11.85
CA LEU A 349 0.43 -5.38 -13.07
C LEU A 349 0.37 -3.85 -12.94
N ASP A 350 -0.57 -3.36 -12.15
CA ASP A 350 -0.83 -1.94 -11.91
C ASP A 350 -0.85 -1.66 -10.40
N ALA A 351 0.17 -2.21 -9.69
CA ALA A 351 0.21 -2.19 -8.22
C ALA A 351 0.19 -0.78 -7.63
N SER A 352 0.82 0.19 -8.27
CA SER A 352 0.83 1.58 -7.79
C SER A 352 -0.50 2.28 -8.02
N GLU A 353 -1.14 2.06 -9.18
CA GLU A 353 -2.48 2.53 -9.50
C GLU A 353 -3.52 1.90 -8.56
N TYR A 354 -3.33 0.63 -8.22
CA TYR A 354 -4.17 -0.04 -7.24
C TYR A 354 -4.04 0.60 -5.84
N CYS A 355 -2.83 0.85 -5.37
CA CYS A 355 -2.60 1.53 -4.09
C CYS A 355 -3.15 2.97 -4.09
N SER A 356 -3.15 3.65 -5.25
CA SER A 356 -3.65 5.01 -5.37
C SER A 356 -5.12 5.16 -4.99
N THR A 357 -5.92 4.09 -5.07
CA THR A 357 -7.34 4.12 -4.69
C THR A 357 -7.58 4.69 -3.30
N CYS A 358 -6.66 4.43 -2.36
CA CYS A 358 -6.71 4.94 -0.99
C CYS A 358 -5.54 5.90 -0.65
N HIS A 359 -4.41 5.83 -1.38
CA HIS A 359 -3.21 6.63 -1.13
C HIS A 359 -3.13 7.91 -2.01
N LYS A 360 -4.28 8.38 -2.44
CA LYS A 360 -4.48 9.66 -3.11
C LYS A 360 -5.89 10.16 -2.82
N VAL A 361 -6.00 11.33 -2.24
CA VAL A 361 -7.30 11.92 -1.87
C VAL A 361 -7.38 13.39 -2.25
N HIS A 362 -8.60 13.89 -2.35
CA HIS A 362 -8.90 15.31 -2.48
C HIS A 362 -10.14 15.64 -1.66
N LEU A 363 -10.32 16.90 -1.37
CA LEU A 363 -11.50 17.44 -0.72
C LEU A 363 -12.26 18.30 -1.71
N ASP A 364 -13.59 18.38 -1.55
CA ASP A 364 -14.44 19.22 -2.35
C ASP A 364 -15.67 19.65 -1.54
N VAL A 365 -16.53 20.46 -2.13
CA VAL A 365 -17.71 21.05 -1.51
C VAL A 365 -18.54 20.07 -0.64
N PRO A 366 -18.81 18.82 -1.06
CA PRO A 366 -19.57 17.88 -0.22
C PRO A 366 -18.91 17.55 1.13
N VAL A 367 -17.59 17.74 1.25
CA VAL A 367 -16.82 17.42 2.46
C VAL A 367 -16.45 18.69 3.24
N ASN A 368 -15.92 19.70 2.53
CA ASN A 368 -15.30 20.87 3.17
C ASN A 368 -16.17 22.15 3.11
N ASN A 369 -17.31 22.12 2.43
CA ASN A 369 -18.17 23.30 2.20
C ASN A 369 -17.42 24.51 1.62
N TYR A 370 -16.39 24.25 0.79
CA TYR A 370 -15.53 25.32 0.27
C TYR A 370 -15.24 25.14 -1.22
N ARG A 371 -14.20 24.40 -1.54
CA ARG A 371 -13.76 24.14 -2.92
C ARG A 371 -12.92 22.88 -3.02
N TRP A 372 -12.72 22.42 -4.26
CA TRP A 372 -11.77 21.35 -4.51
C TRP A 372 -10.34 21.77 -4.14
N PHE A 373 -9.62 20.90 -3.43
CA PHE A 373 -8.17 20.98 -3.28
C PHE A 373 -7.57 19.59 -3.01
N ARG A 374 -6.32 19.42 -3.40
CA ARG A 374 -5.60 18.17 -3.23
C ARG A 374 -5.31 17.91 -1.75
N GLY A 375 -5.67 16.72 -1.26
CA GLY A 375 -5.22 16.17 0.01
C GLY A 375 -3.84 15.51 -0.14
N PHE A 376 -3.52 14.52 0.68
CA PHE A 376 -2.29 13.77 0.49
C PHE A 376 -2.31 13.00 -0.84
N ASN A 377 -1.13 12.83 -1.45
CA ASN A 377 -1.03 12.30 -2.80
C ASN A 377 0.32 11.64 -3.03
N ASP A 378 0.45 10.40 -2.60
CA ASP A 378 1.68 9.65 -2.78
C ASP A 378 1.83 9.14 -4.22
N TYR A 379 0.70 8.85 -4.90
CA TYR A 379 0.72 8.28 -6.25
C TYR A 379 1.24 9.24 -7.32
N ASP A 380 0.71 10.47 -7.44
CA ASP A 380 1.17 11.40 -8.47
C ASP A 380 2.63 11.79 -8.25
N ASN A 381 3.04 11.92 -6.97
CA ASN A 381 4.43 12.17 -6.61
C ASN A 381 5.35 11.01 -7.01
N TRP A 382 4.88 9.75 -6.85
CA TRP A 382 5.59 8.57 -7.32
C TRP A 382 5.64 8.55 -8.86
N GLN A 383 4.52 8.79 -9.53
CA GLN A 383 4.44 8.79 -10.99
C GLN A 383 5.39 9.83 -11.59
N ALA A 384 5.47 11.03 -11.01
CA ALA A 384 6.36 12.09 -11.43
C ALA A 384 7.84 11.86 -11.08
N SER A 385 8.15 10.84 -10.26
CA SER A 385 9.51 10.53 -9.83
C SER A 385 10.27 9.65 -10.84
N GLY A 386 11.60 9.69 -10.79
CA GLY A 386 12.43 8.75 -11.53
C GLY A 386 12.32 7.30 -11.04
N VAL A 387 11.77 7.06 -9.84
CA VAL A 387 11.56 5.72 -9.28
C VAL A 387 10.48 4.95 -10.04
N SER A 388 9.44 5.64 -10.50
CA SER A 388 8.40 5.05 -11.36
C SER A 388 8.91 4.74 -12.79
N GLY A 389 9.97 5.43 -13.23
CA GLY A 389 10.43 5.43 -14.61
C GLY A 389 9.57 6.27 -15.57
N GLN A 390 8.54 6.97 -15.07
CA GLN A 390 7.63 7.81 -15.86
C GLN A 390 7.97 9.30 -15.75
N GLY A 391 8.68 9.71 -14.69
CA GLY A 391 9.04 11.10 -14.45
C GLY A 391 10.11 11.59 -15.41
N ALA A 392 9.86 12.71 -16.10
CA ALA A 392 10.78 13.27 -17.08
C ALA A 392 11.85 14.21 -16.48
N ARG A 393 11.62 14.71 -15.26
CA ARG A 393 12.47 15.73 -14.61
C ARG A 393 12.74 15.38 -13.15
N SER A 394 13.42 14.27 -12.90
CA SER A 394 13.79 13.86 -11.55
C SER A 394 15.30 14.01 -11.33
N PHE A 395 15.70 14.36 -10.10
CA PHE A 395 17.10 14.38 -9.69
C PHE A 395 17.67 12.99 -9.40
N TYR A 396 16.81 11.97 -9.42
CA TYR A 396 17.20 10.59 -9.11
C TYR A 396 16.47 9.59 -9.99
N TYR A 397 17.25 8.76 -10.71
CA TYR A 397 16.75 7.62 -11.49
C TYR A 397 17.45 6.37 -10.98
N PRO A 398 16.74 5.45 -10.32
CA PRO A 398 17.34 4.18 -9.92
C PRO A 398 17.61 3.30 -11.15
N PRO A 399 18.54 2.33 -11.05
CA PRO A 399 18.82 1.38 -12.13
C PRO A 399 17.61 0.53 -12.53
N LYS A 400 16.69 0.33 -11.60
CA LYS A 400 15.42 -0.42 -11.78
C LYS A 400 14.28 0.39 -11.19
N THR A 401 13.20 0.51 -11.96
CA THR A 401 11.95 1.11 -11.49
C THR A 401 11.33 0.27 -10.36
N SER A 402 10.59 0.92 -9.48
CA SER A 402 9.92 0.28 -8.35
C SER A 402 8.50 0.79 -8.18
N THR A 403 7.60 -0.11 -7.87
CA THR A 403 6.21 0.16 -7.51
C THR A 403 6.07 0.42 -6.00
N CYS A 404 4.88 0.83 -5.56
CA CYS A 404 4.57 0.96 -4.14
C CYS A 404 4.78 -0.37 -3.40
N ALA A 405 4.38 -1.49 -4.01
CA ALA A 405 4.52 -2.82 -3.42
C ALA A 405 5.98 -3.26 -3.25
N ASP A 406 6.90 -2.88 -4.15
CA ASP A 406 8.32 -3.25 -4.04
C ASP A 406 8.97 -2.70 -2.75
N CYS A 407 8.52 -1.52 -2.27
CA CYS A 407 9.05 -0.92 -1.05
C CYS A 407 8.21 -1.27 0.20
N HIS A 408 6.87 -1.15 0.11
CA HIS A 408 5.97 -1.31 1.27
C HIS A 408 5.47 -2.73 1.49
N MET A 409 5.68 -3.62 0.52
CA MET A 409 5.35 -5.05 0.58
C MET A 409 6.54 -5.89 0.05
N PRO A 410 7.77 -5.72 0.59
CA PRO A 410 8.91 -6.45 0.07
C PRO A 410 8.68 -7.95 0.10
N LEU A 411 9.28 -8.67 -0.84
CA LEU A 411 9.22 -10.13 -0.87
C LEU A 411 9.97 -10.71 0.35
N VAL A 412 9.33 -11.65 1.02
CA VAL A 412 9.87 -12.35 2.18
C VAL A 412 9.68 -13.86 2.02
N PRO A 413 10.65 -14.69 2.45
CA PRO A 413 10.51 -16.15 2.42
C PRO A 413 9.29 -16.62 3.20
N SER A 414 8.51 -17.52 2.63
CA SER A 414 7.32 -18.09 3.28
C SER A 414 6.93 -19.42 2.67
N LYS A 415 6.32 -20.28 3.51
CA LYS A 415 5.67 -21.52 3.12
C LYS A 415 4.15 -21.36 2.94
N ASP A 416 3.66 -20.15 2.98
CA ASP A 416 2.23 -19.84 2.80
C ASP A 416 1.72 -20.41 1.47
N PRO A 417 0.48 -20.94 1.40
CA PRO A 417 -0.11 -21.45 0.15
C PRO A 417 -0.13 -20.43 -1.00
N GLY A 418 -0.19 -19.15 -0.68
CA GLY A 418 -0.13 -18.06 -1.65
C GLY A 418 1.27 -17.71 -2.16
N ASN A 419 2.32 -18.40 -1.70
CA ASN A 419 3.69 -18.10 -2.11
C ASN A 419 3.93 -18.28 -3.61
N HIS A 420 4.86 -17.49 -4.14
CA HIS A 420 5.42 -17.68 -5.46
C HIS A 420 6.93 -17.89 -5.35
N LYS A 421 7.42 -19.05 -5.78
CA LYS A 421 8.85 -19.45 -5.67
C LYS A 421 9.39 -19.38 -4.22
N GLY A 422 8.55 -19.68 -3.23
CA GLY A 422 8.93 -19.68 -1.82
C GLY A 422 8.89 -18.34 -1.14
N GLU A 423 8.33 -17.30 -1.77
CA GLU A 423 8.22 -15.95 -1.23
C GLU A 423 6.80 -15.41 -1.33
N ILE A 424 6.44 -14.52 -0.41
CA ILE A 424 5.20 -13.73 -0.42
C ILE A 424 5.54 -12.24 -0.33
N HIS A 425 4.64 -11.40 -0.81
CA HIS A 425 4.67 -9.99 -0.47
C HIS A 425 4.34 -9.78 1.02
N SER A 426 5.19 -9.05 1.73
CA SER A 426 4.96 -8.76 3.15
C SER A 426 3.70 -7.93 3.34
N HIS A 427 2.83 -8.36 4.25
CA HIS A 427 1.61 -7.65 4.64
C HIS A 427 1.79 -6.83 5.93
N ARG A 428 3.03 -6.55 6.33
CA ARG A 428 3.33 -5.62 7.42
C ARG A 428 3.17 -4.16 7.03
N PHE A 429 3.26 -3.85 5.75
CA PHE A 429 3.15 -2.50 5.19
C PHE A 429 3.98 -1.48 5.98
N PRO A 430 5.30 -1.66 6.10
CA PRO A 430 6.13 -0.71 6.83
C PRO A 430 6.06 0.67 6.18
N GLY A 431 5.91 1.69 7.00
CA GLY A 431 5.80 3.09 6.60
C GLY A 431 5.98 4.00 7.80
N ALA A 432 5.67 5.27 7.67
CA ALA A 432 5.81 6.24 8.76
C ALA A 432 4.66 6.10 9.78
N ASN A 433 4.58 4.98 10.49
CA ASN A 433 3.56 4.71 11.50
C ASN A 433 4.10 3.96 12.73
N MET A 434 4.78 4.67 13.62
CA MET A 434 5.24 4.15 14.90
C MET A 434 4.15 4.18 15.99
N ALA A 435 3.15 5.07 15.86
CA ALA A 435 2.17 5.29 16.91
C ALA A 435 1.28 4.07 17.17
N VAL A 436 0.73 3.48 16.10
CA VAL A 436 -0.20 2.35 16.23
C VAL A 436 0.45 1.11 16.87
N PRO A 437 1.60 0.60 16.41
CA PRO A 437 2.26 -0.52 17.08
C PRO A 437 2.72 -0.17 18.50
N TYR A 438 3.11 1.07 18.76
CA TYR A 438 3.48 1.52 20.12
C TYR A 438 2.30 1.44 21.08
N VAL A 439 1.16 2.04 20.74
CA VAL A 439 -0.02 2.04 21.62
C VAL A 439 -0.66 0.66 21.77
N ASN A 440 -0.41 -0.25 20.83
CA ASN A 440 -0.84 -1.65 20.90
C ASN A 440 0.23 -2.59 21.48
N ARG A 441 1.39 -2.06 21.90
CA ARG A 441 2.51 -2.83 22.45
C ARG A 441 3.02 -3.95 21.52
N ASP A 442 2.85 -3.78 20.22
CA ASP A 442 3.34 -4.71 19.18
C ASP A 442 4.82 -4.42 18.86
N GLN A 443 5.71 -5.08 19.59
CA GLN A 443 7.16 -4.91 19.43
C GLN A 443 7.66 -5.41 18.07
N ALA A 444 7.03 -6.44 17.50
CA ALA A 444 7.43 -7.00 16.22
C ALA A 444 7.17 -6.00 15.08
N GLN A 445 5.98 -5.40 15.05
CA GLN A 445 5.62 -4.38 14.07
C GLN A 445 6.39 -3.08 14.31
N LEU A 446 6.54 -2.66 15.58
CA LEU A 446 7.31 -1.47 15.94
C LEU A 446 8.74 -1.57 15.42
N GLY A 447 9.42 -2.69 15.68
CA GLY A 447 10.77 -2.94 15.20
C GLY A 447 10.87 -3.04 13.67
N ALA A 448 9.85 -3.58 12.99
CA ALA A 448 9.82 -3.64 11.53
C ALA A 448 9.71 -2.24 10.91
N VAL A 449 8.84 -1.39 11.45
CA VAL A 449 8.68 0.01 11.01
C VAL A 449 9.96 0.81 11.28
N GLU A 450 10.57 0.66 12.45
CA GLU A 450 11.81 1.37 12.80
C GLU A 450 12.97 1.00 11.86
N ARG A 451 13.17 -0.29 11.58
CA ARG A 451 14.17 -0.75 10.61
C ARG A 451 13.93 -0.18 9.21
N PHE A 452 12.67 -0.13 8.78
CA PHE A 452 12.30 0.47 7.50
C PHE A 452 12.66 1.94 7.46
N LEU A 453 12.27 2.72 8.46
CA LEU A 453 12.54 4.16 8.52
C LEU A 453 14.05 4.47 8.55
N LYS A 454 14.87 3.62 9.17
CA LYS A 454 16.32 3.76 9.29
C LYS A 454 17.10 3.12 8.13
N SER A 455 16.45 2.65 7.06
CA SER A 455 17.11 1.92 5.98
C SER A 455 17.90 2.79 4.97
N GLY A 456 18.15 4.05 5.31
CA GLY A 456 18.97 4.95 4.49
C GLY A 456 18.20 5.65 3.36
N PHE A 457 16.89 5.81 3.52
CA PHE A 457 16.06 6.60 2.60
C PHE A 457 16.35 8.09 2.67
N ILE A 458 16.85 8.57 3.82
CA ILE A 458 17.16 9.98 4.08
C ILE A 458 18.60 10.05 4.59
N THR A 459 19.31 11.10 4.20
CA THR A 459 20.63 11.45 4.75
C THR A 459 20.63 12.87 5.26
N VAL A 460 21.47 13.12 6.26
CA VAL A 460 21.74 14.44 6.83
C VAL A 460 23.23 14.73 6.67
N ASP A 461 23.60 15.94 6.29
CA ASP A 461 24.98 16.39 6.16
C ASP A 461 25.12 17.82 6.69
N ILE A 462 26.00 18.04 7.66
CA ILE A 462 26.39 19.40 8.13
C ILE A 462 27.45 19.89 7.16
N PHE A 463 27.02 20.58 6.10
CA PHE A 463 27.81 20.73 4.90
C PHE A 463 28.74 21.95 4.90
N SER A 464 28.19 23.14 5.23
CA SER A 464 28.94 24.38 5.10
C SER A 464 28.85 25.27 6.33
N VAL A 465 29.88 26.08 6.52
CA VAL A 465 29.88 27.24 7.42
C VAL A 465 30.32 28.47 6.66
N SER A 466 29.61 29.61 6.90
CA SER A 466 29.87 30.89 6.26
C SER A 466 29.66 32.04 7.23
N PRO A 467 30.19 33.24 6.95
CA PRO A 467 29.90 34.43 7.76
C PRO A 467 28.43 34.81 7.64
N VAL A 468 27.87 35.39 8.69
CA VAL A 468 26.58 36.08 8.62
C VAL A 468 26.82 37.47 8.09
N THR A 469 26.44 37.73 6.85
CA THR A 469 26.47 39.06 6.24
C THR A 469 25.13 39.74 6.51
N GLU A 470 25.09 40.75 7.38
CA GLU A 470 23.86 41.46 7.70
C GLU A 470 23.37 42.37 6.56
N ASN A 471 24.25 42.69 5.60
CA ASN A 471 23.95 43.45 4.40
C ASN A 471 24.49 42.72 3.16
N ALA A 472 23.82 41.65 2.75
CA ALA A 472 24.10 41.07 1.43
C ALA A 472 23.70 42.10 0.37
N LYS A 473 24.65 42.71 -0.32
CA LYS A 473 24.38 43.43 -1.57
C LYS A 473 23.78 42.42 -2.53
N GLU A 474 22.56 42.65 -2.94
CA GLU A 474 21.97 41.89 -4.03
C GLU A 474 22.82 42.15 -5.29
N THR A 475 23.56 41.16 -5.69
CA THR A 475 24.36 41.23 -6.91
C THR A 475 23.45 40.84 -8.05
N THR A 476 22.98 41.81 -8.79
CA THR A 476 22.21 41.59 -10.03
C THR A 476 23.19 41.15 -11.10
N MET A 477 23.06 39.95 -11.65
CA MET A 477 23.87 39.55 -12.79
C MET A 477 23.36 40.20 -14.05
N VAL A 478 24.27 40.90 -14.74
CA VAL A 478 24.03 41.45 -16.08
C VAL A 478 24.13 40.32 -17.11
N ARG A 479 23.14 40.17 -17.96
CA ARG A 479 23.15 39.28 -19.10
C ARG A 479 24.33 39.59 -20.03
N ARG A 480 24.94 38.53 -20.58
CA ARG A 480 25.98 38.66 -21.62
C ARG A 480 25.37 39.38 -22.82
N GLY A 481 25.59 40.69 -22.95
CA GLY A 481 24.99 41.51 -24.00
C GLY A 481 24.56 42.92 -23.57
N GLY A 482 24.65 43.27 -22.27
CA GLY A 482 24.45 44.64 -21.82
C GLY A 482 22.99 45.13 -21.68
N GLU A 483 22.00 44.22 -21.80
CA GLU A 483 20.61 44.60 -21.56
C GLU A 483 20.26 44.59 -20.06
N PRO A 484 19.43 45.55 -19.58
CA PRO A 484 19.04 45.64 -18.19
C PRO A 484 18.20 44.42 -17.78
N PRO A 485 18.32 43.90 -16.56
CA PRO A 485 17.57 42.79 -16.09
C PRO A 485 16.07 43.08 -15.99
N GLN A 486 15.24 42.30 -16.65
CA GLN A 486 13.79 42.30 -16.42
C GLN A 486 13.45 41.30 -15.32
N LEU A 487 12.78 41.77 -14.26
CA LEU A 487 12.18 40.92 -13.25
C LEU A 487 11.04 40.13 -13.91
N SER A 488 11.24 38.82 -14.12
CA SER A 488 10.15 37.95 -14.48
C SER A 488 9.81 37.05 -13.27
N THR A 489 8.57 37.13 -12.82
CA THR A 489 7.98 36.23 -11.82
C THR A 489 7.47 34.97 -12.49
N GLY A 490 8.26 34.36 -13.38
CA GLY A 490 7.86 33.20 -14.12
C GLY A 490 8.20 31.91 -13.38
N MET A 491 7.26 31.33 -12.64
CA MET A 491 7.25 29.89 -12.40
C MET A 491 6.75 29.17 -13.66
N ALA A 492 7.47 29.28 -14.76
CA ALA A 492 7.19 28.48 -15.94
C ALA A 492 8.09 27.23 -15.92
N VAL A 493 7.49 26.09 -15.68
CA VAL A 493 8.09 24.77 -15.88
C VAL A 493 7.63 24.27 -17.25
N GLY A 494 8.42 24.48 -18.31
CA GLY A 494 8.12 24.03 -19.67
C GLY A 494 9.21 24.41 -20.66
N GLU A 495 9.22 23.82 -21.85
CA GLU A 495 10.18 24.10 -22.93
C GLU A 495 10.09 25.56 -23.45
N GLU A 496 9.01 26.26 -23.14
CA GLU A 496 8.84 27.69 -23.45
C GLU A 496 9.56 28.63 -22.49
N ALA A 497 10.26 28.10 -21.48
CA ALA A 497 11.07 28.88 -20.54
C ALA A 497 12.43 29.35 -21.14
N GLU A 498 12.63 29.26 -22.45
CA GLU A 498 13.79 29.86 -23.12
C GLU A 498 13.79 31.39 -23.16
N GLN A 499 12.73 32.02 -22.73
CA GLN A 499 12.72 33.46 -22.51
C GLN A 499 13.14 33.79 -21.04
N SER A 500 14.35 33.51 -20.75
CA SER A 500 15.37 34.41 -20.20
C SER A 500 14.87 35.55 -19.30
N GLY A 501 14.50 35.19 -18.06
CA GLY A 501 14.68 36.06 -16.93
C GLY A 501 16.16 36.08 -16.47
N PRO A 502 16.66 37.12 -15.84
CA PRO A 502 18.01 37.11 -15.30
C PRO A 502 18.14 35.97 -14.28
N LEU A 503 19.11 35.09 -14.50
CA LEU A 503 19.50 34.13 -13.49
C LEU A 503 20.05 34.92 -12.30
N MET A 504 19.34 34.97 -11.19
CA MET A 504 19.88 35.53 -9.95
C MET A 504 20.87 34.49 -9.38
N LEU A 505 22.10 34.55 -9.82
CA LEU A 505 23.19 33.87 -9.13
C LEU A 505 23.48 34.69 -7.88
N ARG A 506 23.05 34.22 -6.72
CA ARG A 506 23.64 34.69 -5.48
C ARG A 506 25.11 34.25 -5.50
N GLU A 507 26.03 35.19 -5.45
CA GLU A 507 27.40 34.83 -5.12
C GLU A 507 27.37 34.07 -3.81
N VAL A 508 27.80 32.80 -3.87
CA VAL A 508 28.08 32.05 -2.67
C VAL A 508 29.31 32.74 -2.07
N GLY A 509 29.07 33.60 -1.09
CA GLY A 509 30.15 34.34 -0.44
C GLY A 509 31.23 33.44 0.16
N GLN A 510 32.10 33.99 0.94
CA GLN A 510 33.11 33.22 1.66
C GLN A 510 32.48 32.06 2.41
N LEU A 511 32.88 30.81 2.18
CA LEU A 511 32.43 29.64 2.89
C LEU A 511 33.53 28.62 3.07
N ALA A 512 33.43 27.82 4.12
CA ALA A 512 34.21 26.60 4.29
C ALA A 512 33.28 25.39 4.11
N ALA A 513 33.54 24.60 3.07
CA ALA A 513 32.73 23.43 2.73
C ALA A 513 33.54 22.40 1.91
N PRO A 514 33.26 21.10 2.01
CA PRO A 514 32.53 20.49 3.11
C PRO A 514 33.23 20.70 4.46
N ILE A 515 32.55 20.91 5.56
CA ILE A 515 33.13 21.29 6.85
C ILE A 515 34.22 20.33 7.30
N ASP A 516 33.98 19.03 7.18
CA ASP A 516 34.92 17.97 7.58
C ASP A 516 36.18 17.92 6.71
N ARG A 517 36.13 18.44 5.48
CA ARG A 517 37.26 18.50 4.53
C ARG A 517 38.03 19.81 4.61
N ALA A 518 37.30 20.90 4.80
CA ALA A 518 37.86 22.25 4.81
C ALA A 518 38.62 22.60 6.10
N GLY A 519 38.44 21.78 7.15
CA GLY A 519 38.98 22.08 8.46
C GLY A 519 38.47 23.41 9.02
N ALA A 520 37.16 23.62 8.87
CA ALA A 520 36.49 24.91 9.14
C ALA A 520 36.78 25.44 10.53
N THR A 521 37.08 26.76 10.58
CA THR A 521 37.42 27.50 11.80
C THR A 521 36.41 28.62 12.04
N VAL A 522 35.96 28.78 13.27
CA VAL A 522 35.05 29.87 13.70
C VAL A 522 35.69 30.65 14.83
N GLN A 523 35.37 31.94 14.92
CA GLN A 523 35.91 32.82 15.95
C GLN A 523 34.98 32.86 17.20
N ALA A 524 35.56 32.77 18.38
CA ALA A 524 34.83 32.98 19.62
C ALA A 524 34.20 34.38 19.66
N GLY A 525 32.93 34.47 20.05
CA GLY A 525 32.13 35.70 20.05
C GLY A 525 31.46 36.05 18.72
N ALA A 526 31.83 35.38 17.61
CA ALA A 526 31.20 35.59 16.29
C ALA A 526 29.94 34.77 16.10
N THR A 527 29.15 35.14 15.10
CA THR A 527 28.02 34.34 14.61
C THR A 527 28.38 33.76 13.26
N ALA A 528 28.17 32.47 13.09
CA ALA A 528 28.37 31.77 11.84
C ALA A 528 27.02 31.22 11.30
N LYS A 529 26.87 31.22 9.98
CA LYS A 529 25.80 30.52 9.31
C LYS A 529 26.26 29.07 9.07
N VAL A 530 25.48 28.12 9.51
CA VAL A 530 25.73 26.69 9.27
C VAL A 530 24.60 26.14 8.40
N ASP A 531 24.96 25.50 7.31
CA ASP A 531 24.02 24.85 6.41
C ASP A 531 23.99 23.34 6.66
N VAL A 532 22.80 22.83 6.91
CA VAL A 532 22.54 21.39 7.08
C VAL A 532 21.67 20.91 5.93
N VAL A 533 22.19 19.95 5.18
CA VAL A 533 21.53 19.36 4.00
C VAL A 533 20.77 18.12 4.42
N VAL A 534 19.49 18.06 4.07
CA VAL A 534 18.66 16.85 4.20
C VAL A 534 18.30 16.37 2.81
N ARG A 535 18.69 15.15 2.46
CA ARG A 535 18.48 14.58 1.13
C ARG A 535 17.66 13.33 1.16
N THR A 536 16.74 13.17 0.20
CA THR A 536 16.01 11.94 -0.07
C THR A 536 16.84 11.01 -0.95
N ARG A 537 16.87 9.72 -0.56
CA ARG A 537 17.50 8.65 -1.35
C ARG A 537 16.54 7.49 -1.46
N LYS A 538 16.36 6.92 -2.65
CA LYS A 538 15.51 5.73 -2.90
C LYS A 538 14.03 5.91 -2.50
N ILE A 539 13.57 7.12 -2.23
CA ILE A 539 12.15 7.40 -1.98
C ILE A 539 11.47 7.65 -3.31
N GLY A 540 10.30 7.01 -3.50
CA GLY A 540 9.53 7.13 -4.72
C GLY A 540 8.48 8.25 -4.70
N HIS A 541 8.26 8.92 -3.58
CA HIS A 541 7.33 10.02 -3.41
C HIS A 541 7.96 11.15 -2.58
N PHE A 542 7.27 12.26 -2.39
CA PHE A 542 7.78 13.34 -1.56
C PHE A 542 8.01 12.89 -0.12
N PHE A 543 9.04 13.42 0.50
CA PHE A 543 9.31 13.22 1.92
C PHE A 543 8.94 14.49 2.72
N PRO A 544 8.16 14.32 3.79
CA PRO A 544 7.38 13.15 4.14
C PRO A 544 6.18 12.91 3.21
N GLY A 545 5.74 11.63 3.12
CA GLY A 545 4.50 11.24 2.45
C GLY A 545 3.35 11.00 3.42
N GLY A 546 2.15 10.73 2.91
CA GLY A 546 0.96 10.42 3.70
C GLY A 546 0.36 11.65 4.40
N THR A 547 0.00 11.50 5.67
CA THR A 547 -0.71 12.53 6.47
C THR A 547 0.25 13.60 7.02
N ILE A 548 0.83 14.36 6.12
CA ILE A 548 1.91 15.34 6.36
C ILE A 548 1.53 16.53 7.26
N ASP A 549 0.27 16.71 7.56
CA ASP A 549 -0.25 17.70 8.50
C ASP A 549 -0.21 17.23 9.97
N ALA A 550 -0.05 15.93 10.21
CA ALA A 550 -0.15 15.33 11.52
C ALA A 550 1.18 14.97 12.18
N PHE A 551 2.26 14.90 11.40
CA PHE A 551 3.56 14.45 11.89
C PHE A 551 4.35 15.58 12.54
N ASP A 552 5.20 15.21 13.52
CA ASP A 552 6.39 16.00 13.83
C ASP A 552 7.58 15.33 13.12
N ILE A 553 8.07 15.95 12.07
CA ILE A 553 9.35 15.63 11.44
C ILE A 553 10.15 16.92 11.41
N TRP A 554 11.29 16.92 12.09
CA TRP A 554 12.07 18.12 12.26
C TRP A 554 13.57 17.85 12.30
N LEU A 555 14.33 18.85 11.92
CA LEU A 555 15.78 18.84 12.01
C LEU A 555 16.19 19.47 13.35
N GLU A 556 16.95 18.72 14.14
CA GLU A 556 17.61 19.19 15.37
C GLU A 556 19.07 19.48 15.06
N LEU A 557 19.56 20.64 15.48
CA LEU A 557 20.98 20.96 15.47
C LEU A 557 21.46 21.35 16.86
N GLN A 558 22.43 20.63 17.39
CA GLN A 558 23.06 20.92 18.68
C GLN A 558 24.55 21.21 18.50
N GLY A 559 25.04 22.26 19.16
CA GLY A 559 26.45 22.61 19.24
C GLY A 559 26.96 22.48 20.68
N LYS A 560 28.09 21.79 20.87
CA LYS A 560 28.78 21.66 22.16
C LYS A 560 30.22 22.13 22.02
N ASP A 561 30.72 22.79 23.06
CA ASP A 561 32.14 23.10 23.18
C ASP A 561 32.97 21.90 23.67
N ALA A 562 34.30 22.07 23.82
CA ALA A 562 35.19 20.99 24.24
C ALA A 562 34.91 20.48 25.66
N ASP A 563 34.33 21.28 26.55
CA ASP A 563 33.91 20.85 27.89
C ASP A 563 32.53 20.17 27.89
N GLY A 564 31.90 20.03 26.73
CA GLY A 564 30.56 19.45 26.58
C GLY A 564 29.42 20.42 26.89
N LYS A 565 29.71 21.71 27.18
CA LYS A 565 28.71 22.77 27.40
C LYS A 565 27.91 22.99 26.11
N ILE A 566 26.58 22.91 26.19
CA ILE A 566 25.71 23.23 25.07
C ILE A 566 25.77 24.73 24.79
N ILE A 567 26.25 25.12 23.62
CA ILE A 567 26.36 26.50 23.17
C ILE A 567 25.30 26.90 22.14
N TYR A 568 24.69 25.91 21.54
CA TYR A 568 23.61 26.11 20.59
C TYR A 568 22.67 24.87 20.58
N TRP A 569 21.37 25.10 20.50
CA TRP A 569 20.40 24.03 20.34
C TRP A 569 19.14 24.56 19.66
N SER A 570 18.80 24.01 18.51
CA SER A 570 17.56 24.24 17.78
C SER A 570 16.87 22.93 17.53
N GLY A 571 15.53 22.91 17.58
CA GLY A 571 14.73 21.69 17.43
C GLY A 571 14.65 20.86 18.71
N ARG A 572 14.82 21.51 19.87
CA ARG A 572 14.66 20.87 21.18
C ARG A 572 13.22 20.41 21.39
N VAL A 573 13.07 19.24 21.99
CA VAL A 573 11.79 18.76 22.53
C VAL A 573 11.68 19.25 23.98
N GLU A 574 10.60 19.94 24.28
CA GLU A 574 10.32 20.47 25.62
C GLU A 574 9.99 19.35 26.63
N ASP A 575 9.82 19.70 27.89
CA ASP A 575 9.44 18.77 28.97
C ASP A 575 10.31 17.51 29.00
N GLU A 576 11.63 17.70 29.04
CA GLU A 576 12.60 16.59 29.10
C GLU A 576 12.45 15.56 27.97
N GLY A 577 12.06 16.00 26.78
CA GLY A 577 11.90 15.16 25.61
C GLY A 577 10.51 14.54 25.45
N LYS A 578 9.53 14.92 26.25
CA LYS A 578 8.15 14.38 26.21
C LYS A 578 7.14 15.39 25.66
N GLY A 579 7.48 16.67 25.67
CA GLY A 579 6.60 17.76 25.27
C GLY A 579 6.54 18.03 23.76
N PRO A 580 6.10 19.23 23.38
CA PRO A 580 6.13 19.69 22.00
C PRO A 580 7.56 19.92 21.52
N VAL A 581 7.73 19.94 20.22
CA VAL A 581 8.97 20.40 19.60
C VAL A 581 8.97 21.92 19.60
N GLU A 582 10.11 22.53 19.86
CA GLU A 582 10.35 23.97 19.81
C GLU A 582 9.69 24.60 18.57
N ALA A 583 8.91 25.67 18.75
CA ALA A 583 8.11 26.27 17.70
C ALA A 583 8.93 26.76 16.50
N GLY A 584 10.18 27.20 16.72
CA GLY A 584 11.12 27.68 15.69
C GLY A 584 11.91 26.59 14.98
N ALA A 585 11.67 25.32 15.26
CA ALA A 585 12.38 24.21 14.63
C ALA A 585 12.13 24.15 13.11
N HIS A 586 13.09 23.59 12.38
CA HIS A 586 12.95 23.37 10.95
C HIS A 586 12.12 22.10 10.70
N PHE A 587 10.81 22.28 10.44
CA PHE A 587 9.85 21.18 10.22
C PHE A 587 9.68 20.83 8.76
N TYR A 588 9.51 19.54 8.50
CA TYR A 588 9.06 18.98 7.22
C TYR A 588 7.58 18.58 7.36
N ARG A 589 6.68 19.44 6.91
CA ARG A 589 5.23 19.24 6.98
C ARG A 589 4.47 20.20 6.05
N ALA A 590 3.17 19.93 5.84
CA ALA A 590 2.23 20.93 5.38
C ALA A 590 1.61 21.65 6.59
N PHE A 591 1.66 22.96 6.59
CA PHE A 591 1.06 23.81 7.62
C PHE A 591 -0.16 24.52 7.04
N GLN A 592 -1.34 24.01 7.37
CA GLN A 592 -2.62 24.49 6.86
C GLN A 592 -3.31 25.32 7.95
N LEU A 593 -4.17 26.26 7.52
CA LEU A 593 -4.94 27.13 8.38
C LEU A 593 -6.43 27.02 8.06
N ASP A 594 -7.26 27.17 9.07
CA ASP A 594 -8.71 27.29 8.96
C ASP A 594 -9.17 28.70 8.55
N GLY A 595 -10.47 28.97 8.59
CA GLY A 595 -11.05 30.25 8.19
C GLY A 595 -10.66 31.44 9.06
N ASP A 596 -10.29 31.20 10.32
CA ASP A 596 -9.87 32.22 11.28
C ASP A 596 -8.33 32.30 11.41
N GLY A 597 -7.59 31.49 10.63
CA GLY A 597 -6.14 31.46 10.70
C GLY A 597 -5.56 30.51 11.76
N ASN A 598 -6.39 29.65 12.37
CA ASN A 598 -5.89 28.67 13.33
C ASN A 598 -5.27 27.47 12.62
N PRO A 599 -4.26 26.82 13.22
CA PRO A 599 -3.64 25.63 12.64
C PRO A 599 -4.60 24.45 12.52
N ILE A 600 -4.55 23.75 11.38
CA ILE A 600 -5.16 22.44 11.19
C ILE A 600 -4.30 21.42 11.93
N ASN A 601 -4.63 21.16 13.20
CA ASN A 601 -3.85 20.31 14.10
C ASN A 601 -4.66 19.22 14.81
N LYS A 602 -5.92 19.02 14.39
CA LYS A 602 -6.87 18.03 14.90
C LYS A 602 -7.30 17.02 13.85
N ARG A 603 -6.52 16.87 12.78
CA ARG A 603 -6.86 16.11 11.56
C ARG A 603 -8.13 16.64 10.88
N ASN A 604 -8.40 17.89 11.06
CA ASN A 604 -9.58 18.62 10.55
C ASN A 604 -9.32 19.25 9.17
N ALA A 605 -8.72 18.51 8.24
CA ALA A 605 -8.40 18.99 6.88
C ALA A 605 -9.63 19.54 6.12
N TRP A 606 -10.85 19.08 6.48
CA TRP A 606 -12.11 19.61 5.96
C TRP A 606 -12.40 21.07 6.38
N GLN A 607 -11.77 21.59 7.44
CA GLN A 607 -11.80 23.01 7.83
C GLN A 607 -10.69 23.86 7.17
N ALA A 608 -9.73 23.24 6.46
CA ALA A 608 -8.64 23.99 5.84
C ALA A 608 -9.15 24.99 4.81
N ARG A 609 -8.63 26.22 4.85
CA ARG A 609 -8.98 27.33 3.94
C ARG A 609 -7.74 27.90 3.25
N SER A 610 -6.59 27.79 3.87
CA SER A 610 -5.33 28.26 3.30
C SER A 610 -4.16 27.36 3.71
N VAL A 611 -3.04 27.50 3.02
CA VAL A 611 -1.78 26.82 3.31
C VAL A 611 -0.75 27.88 3.62
N LEU A 612 -0.18 27.86 4.82
CA LEU A 612 0.88 28.80 5.21
C LEU A 612 2.20 28.42 4.55
N TYR A 613 2.57 27.13 4.62
CA TYR A 613 3.72 26.59 3.89
C TYR A 613 3.60 25.07 3.72
N VAL A 614 4.28 24.57 2.69
CA VAL A 614 4.51 23.13 2.49
C VAL A 614 6.01 22.94 2.32
N ARG A 615 6.66 22.24 3.26
CA ARG A 615 8.07 21.87 3.14
C ARG A 615 8.17 20.36 3.01
N LEU A 616 8.37 19.93 1.78
CA LEU A 616 8.52 18.53 1.40
C LEU A 616 9.72 18.42 0.46
N ILE A 617 10.47 17.32 0.54
CA ILE A 617 11.64 17.09 -0.32
C ILE A 617 11.24 16.11 -1.43
N PRO A 618 11.32 16.50 -2.71
CA PRO A 618 11.06 15.60 -3.83
C PRO A 618 12.03 14.41 -3.87
N PRO A 619 11.67 13.32 -4.58
CA PRO A 619 12.55 12.17 -4.77
C PRO A 619 13.90 12.54 -5.36
N GLY A 620 14.98 12.20 -4.65
CA GLY A 620 16.36 12.49 -5.05
C GLY A 620 16.78 13.95 -4.93
N ALA A 621 15.91 14.80 -4.41
CA ALA A 621 16.23 16.20 -4.12
C ALA A 621 16.75 16.37 -2.68
N ALA A 622 17.12 17.59 -2.35
CA ALA A 622 17.58 17.99 -1.03
C ALA A 622 16.91 19.29 -0.59
N ASP A 623 16.92 19.52 0.72
CA ASP A 623 16.60 20.80 1.35
C ASP A 623 17.80 21.25 2.17
N VAL A 624 18.01 22.56 2.27
CA VAL A 624 19.09 23.16 3.06
C VAL A 624 18.51 24.00 4.19
N ALA A 625 18.66 23.49 5.41
CA ALA A 625 18.31 24.27 6.60
C ALA A 625 19.46 25.19 7.00
N HIS A 626 19.17 26.46 7.17
CA HIS A 626 20.12 27.49 7.55
C HIS A 626 20.04 27.83 9.03
N TYR A 627 21.14 27.66 9.75
CA TYR A 627 21.23 27.99 11.18
C TYR A 627 22.20 29.15 11.43
N ARG A 628 21.80 30.11 12.27
CA ARG A 628 22.67 31.12 12.79
C ARG A 628 23.20 30.70 14.16
N VAL A 629 24.43 30.23 14.19
CA VAL A 629 25.07 29.70 15.39
C VAL A 629 25.97 30.80 16.00
N LYS A 630 25.55 31.35 17.15
CA LYS A 630 26.36 32.32 17.91
C LYS A 630 27.35 31.54 18.79
N ILE A 631 28.63 31.75 18.57
CA ILE A 631 29.69 31.15 19.37
C ILE A 631 29.93 32.02 20.60
N PRO A 632 29.78 31.53 21.83
CA PRO A 632 30.09 32.29 23.03
C PRO A 632 31.56 32.73 23.08
N LYS A 633 31.85 33.87 23.70
CA LYS A 633 33.21 34.37 23.85
C LYS A 633 34.09 33.46 24.73
N ASP A 634 33.46 32.78 25.67
CA ASP A 634 34.09 31.84 26.62
C ASP A 634 34.09 30.39 26.14
N ALA A 635 33.60 30.12 24.93
CA ALA A 635 33.57 28.76 24.37
C ALA A 635 34.98 28.20 24.21
N LYS A 636 35.14 26.92 24.49
CA LYS A 636 36.39 26.19 24.31
C LYS A 636 36.31 25.31 23.06
N GLY A 637 37.31 25.38 22.22
CA GLY A 637 37.37 24.60 20.98
C GLY A 637 37.95 23.20 21.18
N PRO A 638 37.64 22.24 20.31
CA PRO A 638 36.76 22.37 19.14
C PRO A 638 35.27 22.37 19.50
N ILE A 639 34.43 22.97 18.62
CA ILE A 639 32.98 22.93 18.71
C ILE A 639 32.49 21.70 17.98
N THR A 640 31.78 20.81 18.65
CA THR A 640 31.11 19.65 18.03
C THR A 640 29.68 20.04 17.65
N LEU A 641 29.34 19.92 16.36
CA LEU A 641 27.98 20.04 15.85
C LEU A 641 27.39 18.65 15.61
N SER A 642 26.15 18.45 16.05
CA SER A 642 25.37 17.21 15.81
C SER A 642 24.00 17.60 15.25
N ALA A 643 23.69 17.13 14.05
CA ALA A 643 22.39 17.28 13.41
C ALA A 643 21.65 15.96 13.39
N LYS A 644 20.36 15.96 13.72
CA LYS A 644 19.50 14.79 13.71
C LYS A 644 18.18 15.12 13.02
N LEU A 645 17.76 14.29 12.09
CA LEU A 645 16.41 14.33 11.54
C LEU A 645 15.53 13.41 12.38
N ASN A 646 14.65 14.01 13.15
CA ASN A 646 13.78 13.32 14.09
C ASN A 646 12.37 13.14 13.51
N TYR A 647 11.71 12.07 13.92
CA TYR A 647 10.34 11.73 13.54
C TYR A 647 9.54 11.26 14.75
N ARG A 648 8.35 11.85 14.93
CA ARG A 648 7.30 11.39 15.83
C ARG A 648 5.99 11.32 15.05
N LYS A 649 5.29 10.16 15.09
CA LYS A 649 4.14 9.91 14.19
C LYS A 649 3.02 10.90 14.33
N PHE A 650 2.70 11.36 15.49
CA PHE A 650 1.71 12.43 15.69
C PHE A 650 2.33 13.51 16.54
N SER A 651 1.95 14.75 16.27
CA SER A 651 2.39 15.90 17.05
C SER A 651 1.94 15.75 18.51
N HIS A 652 2.65 16.40 19.40
CA HIS A 652 2.32 16.40 20.83
C HIS A 652 0.88 16.85 21.07
N PHE A 653 0.49 17.99 20.46
CA PHE A 653 -0.87 18.53 20.57
C PHE A 653 -1.92 17.53 20.07
N TYR A 654 -1.72 16.93 18.89
CA TYR A 654 -2.70 15.99 18.35
C TYR A 654 -2.82 14.71 19.17
N THR A 655 -1.72 14.25 19.76
CA THR A 655 -1.73 13.11 20.67
C THR A 655 -2.56 13.39 21.92
N GLN A 656 -2.38 14.55 22.52
CA GLN A 656 -3.19 15.00 23.66
C GLN A 656 -4.66 15.14 23.27
N PHE A 657 -4.95 15.75 22.13
CA PHE A 657 -6.31 15.91 21.62
C PHE A 657 -6.99 14.56 21.36
N ALA A 658 -6.28 13.62 20.77
CA ALA A 658 -6.84 12.30 20.43
C ALA A 658 -7.23 11.48 21.66
N TYR A 659 -6.54 11.66 22.77
CA TYR A 659 -6.76 10.88 24.00
C TYR A 659 -7.60 11.62 25.06
N ALA A 660 -7.37 12.90 25.24
CA ALA A 660 -7.95 13.66 26.36
C ALA A 660 -8.46 15.04 25.99
N GLY A 661 -8.54 15.38 24.69
CA GLY A 661 -8.92 16.71 24.25
C GLY A 661 -10.40 17.00 24.48
N GLU A 662 -10.71 17.90 25.42
CA GLU A 662 -12.04 18.43 25.67
C GLU A 662 -12.04 19.96 25.60
N PRO A 663 -13.04 20.59 24.95
CA PRO A 663 -13.16 22.05 24.96
C PRO A 663 -13.23 22.57 26.39
N LYS A 664 -12.54 23.67 26.69
CA LYS A 664 -12.69 24.34 27.98
C LYS A 664 -14.13 24.81 28.18
N PRO A 665 -14.70 24.67 29.37
CA PRO A 665 -16.07 25.08 29.63
C PRO A 665 -16.29 26.59 29.48
N GLY A 666 -17.49 26.99 29.13
CA GLY A 666 -17.93 28.39 29.09
C GLY A 666 -17.51 29.19 27.85
N GLN A 667 -16.96 28.54 26.83
CA GLN A 667 -16.61 29.20 25.58
C GLN A 667 -17.86 29.42 24.69
N ASP A 668 -17.80 30.44 23.84
CA ASP A 668 -18.82 30.73 22.85
C ASP A 668 -18.91 29.57 21.82
N PRO A 669 -20.08 28.95 21.62
CA PRO A 669 -20.26 27.95 20.58
C PRO A 669 -19.90 28.42 19.17
N ALA A 670 -19.98 29.73 18.88
CA ALA A 670 -19.62 30.30 17.59
C ALA A 670 -18.13 30.17 17.26
N LEU A 671 -17.26 29.88 18.23
CA LEU A 671 -15.83 29.60 18.01
C LEU A 671 -15.57 28.29 17.25
N LEU A 672 -16.61 27.45 17.10
CA LEU A 672 -16.53 26.21 16.32
C LEU A 672 -17.60 26.20 15.21
N SER A 673 -17.15 26.03 13.99
CA SER A 673 -17.99 25.95 12.81
C SER A 673 -17.46 24.98 11.77
N LYS A 674 -18.14 24.87 10.63
CA LYS A 674 -17.68 24.09 9.45
C LYS A 674 -16.40 24.66 8.81
N SER A 675 -16.00 25.88 9.14
CA SER A 675 -14.86 26.57 8.53
C SER A 675 -13.71 26.86 9.50
N HIS A 676 -13.93 26.82 10.79
CA HIS A 676 -12.91 27.14 11.78
C HIS A 676 -13.12 26.44 13.13
N ASN A 677 -12.05 26.41 13.92
CA ASN A 677 -12.07 25.97 15.30
C ASN A 677 -11.11 26.81 16.14
N SER A 678 -11.66 27.84 16.77
CA SER A 678 -10.98 28.76 17.67
C SER A 678 -11.17 28.40 19.15
N LEU A 679 -11.75 27.22 19.46
CA LEU A 679 -11.89 26.74 20.82
C LEU A 679 -10.53 26.44 21.47
N GLU A 680 -10.40 26.78 22.74
CA GLU A 680 -9.33 26.27 23.58
C GLU A 680 -9.67 24.90 24.14
N TYR A 681 -8.66 24.06 24.31
CA TYR A 681 -8.81 22.68 24.81
C TYR A 681 -8.03 22.47 26.09
N SER A 682 -8.57 21.60 26.95
CA SER A 682 -7.88 20.98 28.07
C SER A 682 -7.51 19.56 27.75
N PHE A 683 -6.44 19.07 28.40
CA PHE A 683 -5.87 17.71 28.14
C PHE A 683 -5.65 16.98 29.48
N ASP A 684 -6.67 16.94 30.31
CA ASP A 684 -6.60 16.18 31.56
C ASP A 684 -6.67 14.68 31.27
N LYS A 685 -5.75 13.89 31.85
CA LYS A 685 -5.79 12.42 31.74
C LYS A 685 -7.11 11.80 32.23
N ALA A 686 -7.83 12.48 33.13
CA ALA A 686 -9.16 12.05 33.58
C ALA A 686 -10.19 12.02 32.44
N ASN A 687 -9.95 12.77 31.34
CA ASN A 687 -10.80 12.79 30.16
C ASN A 687 -10.53 11.63 29.21
N VAL A 688 -9.51 10.78 29.47
CA VAL A 688 -9.25 9.61 28.61
C VAL A 688 -10.40 8.62 28.76
N PRO A 689 -11.12 8.28 27.65
CA PRO A 689 -12.26 7.37 27.73
C PRO A 689 -11.86 5.98 28.24
N GLN A 690 -12.73 5.34 29.03
CA GLN A 690 -12.49 3.96 29.49
C GLN A 690 -12.36 2.97 28.32
N ASN A 691 -13.13 3.16 27.25
CA ASN A 691 -13.11 2.37 26.03
C ASN A 691 -12.13 2.93 24.96
N VAL A 692 -11.10 3.69 25.36
CA VAL A 692 -10.06 4.17 24.45
C VAL A 692 -9.47 3.00 23.66
N SER A 693 -9.24 3.20 22.36
CA SER A 693 -8.68 2.17 21.50
C SER A 693 -7.19 1.95 21.77
N GLY A 694 -6.72 0.72 21.59
CA GLY A 694 -5.33 0.31 21.90
C GLY A 694 -5.17 -0.26 23.29
N GLN A 695 -3.91 -0.56 23.67
CA GLN A 695 -3.53 -1.21 24.94
C GLN A 695 -3.13 -0.24 26.04
N ILE A 696 -2.91 1.05 25.70
CA ILE A 696 -2.61 2.09 26.68
C ILE A 696 -3.94 2.67 27.17
N LYS A 697 -4.25 2.46 28.43
CA LYS A 697 -5.52 2.88 29.06
C LYS A 697 -5.28 3.90 30.17
N GLY A 698 -6.19 4.87 30.30
CA GLY A 698 -6.16 5.86 31.39
C GLY A 698 -4.98 6.85 31.33
N GLU A 699 -4.23 6.87 30.24
CA GLU A 699 -3.05 7.71 30.06
C GLU A 699 -3.01 8.30 28.63
N ILE A 700 -2.40 9.47 28.51
CA ILE A 700 -2.02 10.04 27.21
C ILE A 700 -0.65 9.43 26.84
N PRO A 701 -0.53 8.72 25.70
CA PRO A 701 0.73 8.06 25.35
C PRO A 701 1.83 9.07 25.02
N ASN A 702 3.04 8.81 25.51
CA ASN A 702 4.24 9.50 25.07
C ASN A 702 4.83 8.74 23.85
N LEU A 703 4.53 9.22 22.66
CA LEU A 703 4.93 8.54 21.41
C LEU A 703 6.45 8.58 21.20
N PRO A 704 7.05 7.49 20.69
CA PRO A 704 8.48 7.40 20.48
C PRO A 704 8.95 8.38 19.39
N ILE A 705 10.14 8.94 19.62
CA ILE A 705 10.88 9.73 18.63
C ILE A 705 11.93 8.83 18.01
N VAL A 706 11.94 8.77 16.68
CA VAL A 706 12.90 7.98 15.88
C VAL A 706 13.84 8.93 15.16
N ILE A 707 15.13 8.71 15.31
CA ILE A 707 16.16 9.40 14.52
C ILE A 707 16.23 8.69 13.16
N LEU A 708 15.81 9.38 12.09
CA LEU A 708 15.82 8.86 10.73
C LEU A 708 17.23 8.87 10.12
N ALA A 709 17.96 9.94 10.40
CA ALA A 709 19.36 10.13 9.98
C ALA A 709 20.05 11.12 10.90
N GLU A 710 21.36 11.01 11.04
CA GLU A 710 22.18 11.93 11.83
C GLU A 710 23.53 12.18 11.20
N ALA A 711 24.11 13.35 11.53
CA ALA A 711 25.47 13.74 11.14
C ALA A 711 26.16 14.43 12.31
N LYS A 712 27.48 14.32 12.35
CA LYS A 712 28.35 15.03 13.29
C LYS A 712 29.56 15.60 12.59
N THR A 713 29.98 16.79 12.99
CA THR A 713 31.20 17.42 12.52
C THR A 713 31.81 18.29 13.62
N THR A 714 33.02 18.76 13.40
CA THR A 714 33.71 19.65 14.35
C THR A 714 34.17 20.93 13.66
N LEU A 715 34.05 22.05 14.36
CA LEU A 715 34.60 23.36 13.97
C LEU A 715 35.76 23.67 14.90
N LYS A 716 36.87 24.11 14.34
CA LYS A 716 38.00 24.61 15.12
C LYS A 716 37.66 26.03 15.64
N LEU A 717 38.19 26.39 16.81
CA LEU A 717 38.17 27.78 17.28
C LEU A 717 39.49 28.46 16.90
N GLY A 718 39.39 29.66 16.34
CA GLY A 718 40.54 30.43 15.95
C GLY A 718 40.16 31.53 14.95
N GLU A 719 41.15 32.07 14.26
CA GLU A 719 40.92 33.05 13.18
C GLU A 719 40.11 32.39 12.06
N GLN A 720 39.10 33.09 11.58
CA GLN A 720 38.18 32.55 10.57
C GLN A 720 38.91 32.33 9.25
N ALA A 721 38.79 31.13 8.71
CA ALA A 721 39.28 30.74 7.39
C ALA A 721 38.14 30.18 6.51
N TRP A 722 37.99 30.75 5.32
CA TRP A 722 36.94 30.42 4.39
C TRP A 722 37.56 29.71 3.17
N ASN A 723 37.69 28.38 3.24
CA ASN A 723 38.34 27.61 2.22
C ASN A 723 37.39 26.48 1.74
N PRO A 724 36.75 26.64 0.56
CA PRO A 724 36.03 25.53 -0.04
C PRO A 724 37.01 24.48 -0.57
N VAL A 725 36.72 23.22 -0.31
CA VAL A 725 37.51 22.08 -0.79
C VAL A 725 36.70 21.30 -1.80
N VAL A 726 37.03 21.43 -3.09
CA VAL A 726 36.33 20.77 -4.18
C VAL A 726 37.11 19.52 -4.57
N LYS A 727 36.58 18.33 -4.19
CA LYS A 727 37.09 17.02 -4.58
C LYS A 727 36.06 16.23 -5.35
N LYS A 728 36.50 15.37 -6.26
CA LYS A 728 35.61 14.53 -7.06
C LYS A 728 34.74 13.61 -6.20
N GLU A 729 35.26 13.15 -5.08
CA GLU A 729 34.57 12.26 -4.13
C GLU A 729 33.38 12.95 -3.47
N ASP A 730 33.45 14.27 -3.28
CA ASP A 730 32.40 15.08 -2.63
C ASP A 730 31.41 15.68 -3.63
N ARG A 731 31.46 15.29 -4.93
CA ARG A 731 30.60 15.86 -5.98
C ARG A 731 29.10 15.76 -5.67
N GLU A 732 28.68 14.63 -5.07
CA GLU A 732 27.27 14.45 -4.70
C GLU A 732 26.87 15.40 -3.58
N ARG A 733 27.72 15.61 -2.58
CA ARG A 733 27.47 16.53 -1.46
C ARG A 733 27.31 17.97 -1.96
N TRP A 734 28.19 18.41 -2.87
CA TRP A 734 28.10 19.71 -3.51
C TRP A 734 26.83 19.86 -4.35
N ASN A 735 26.49 18.81 -5.11
CA ASN A 735 25.27 18.80 -5.90
C ASN A 735 24.02 18.85 -5.01
N ASP A 736 23.99 18.08 -3.94
CA ASP A 736 22.86 18.06 -2.99
C ASP A 736 22.65 19.43 -2.32
N TRP A 737 23.75 20.06 -1.90
CA TRP A 737 23.70 21.41 -1.35
C TRP A 737 23.21 22.41 -2.40
N GLY A 738 23.69 22.34 -3.65
CA GLY A 738 23.21 23.18 -4.75
C GLY A 738 21.74 23.01 -5.06
N ILE A 739 21.26 21.76 -5.12
CA ILE A 739 19.82 21.46 -5.31
C ILE A 739 18.98 22.04 -4.17
N GLY A 740 19.40 21.86 -2.92
CA GLY A 740 18.68 22.37 -1.77
C GLY A 740 18.69 23.90 -1.64
N LEU A 741 19.67 24.58 -2.25
CA LEU A 741 19.65 26.03 -2.36
C LEU A 741 18.74 26.53 -3.51
N LEU A 742 18.51 25.69 -4.52
CA LEU A 742 17.66 26.04 -5.67
C LEU A 742 16.18 25.88 -5.34
N LEU A 743 15.82 24.84 -4.57
CA LEU A 743 14.46 24.53 -4.16
C LEU A 743 14.02 25.30 -2.91
#